data_a73b9734cbc82c5588c1a0c264134bb7
#
_entry.id   a73b9734cbc82c5588c1a0c264134bb7
#
_cell.length_a   1.000
_cell.length_b   1.000
_cell.length_c   1.000
_cell.angle_alpha   90.00
_cell.angle_beta   90.00
_cell.angle_gamma   90.00
#
_symmetry.space_group_name_H-M   'P 1'
#
loop_
_entity.id
_entity.type
_entity.pdbx_description
1 polymer ?
#
loop_
_entity_poly.entity_id
_entity_poly.type
_entity_poly.pdbx_seq_one_letter_code
_entity_poly.pdbx_strand_id
1 'polypeptide(L)'
;MDVRASSMMSEEDSEQYCNYPSTAPTTPDGSLTFSPALQPTRLHDALEIASFHAASSTMAKLSIHGSASKARPTLNICCIGAGYVGGPTAAMIAFQNPHIKVTVVDRDPRRIAQWNSKHLPIHEPGLEYILRIGRDGSRSCKTAQQSQVLSLSAGSSSSSSTSECESQCADFSELSIPAREPNLHFSTEVSKYIGEADIILIAVNTPTKTRGLGAGRATDVTALEAVTREIALHAKTGAVLVEKSTVPCRTSELIRDTLQVHRPNEPFEILSNPEFLAEGTAINDLLNPPRIIIGSASTPSGRAAATTLASIYSWVPPSRIITTNTWSSELSKLVANAMLAQRISSINSISAICEKTGADIAEISESVGSDPRIGSKFLQAGIGFGGSCFRKDISSLVYLAETLGLDEVAEYWSQVLTINSWQRARFIRRVIRCLNGTLVGKKLTILGYAFKKGTSDTRESPALECIKILLEEAPMEIAIYDPYCTPAQVTSEMETLLGKEAMKQDGGCVEVYSNVYAACESSSGLLILTDCDEFKTSSGSSEKPFRESRKCTSMDPRPFMSLEPTESELLALNKYLASISIPSTSTPDPLQRLHPEPDCPVGCAECCEAAQMINSDSSANKNGAGRALDWNRIAYRLQKPKWIFDGRGVLDPKVMDGLGVRLESVGKVGWGVMRV
;
A
#
# COMPACT_ATOMS: atom_id res chain seq x y z
N MET A 1 -35.59 -50.90 34.42
CA MET A 1 -36.98 -50.76 33.96
C MET A 1 -36.89 -50.12 32.61
N ASP A 2 -36.69 -50.87 31.52
CA ASP A 2 -37.71 -51.48 30.68
C ASP A 2 -38.55 -50.41 29.96
N VAL A 3 -38.70 -50.35 28.64
CA VAL A 3 -38.84 -51.36 27.58
C VAL A 3 -38.75 -50.62 26.22
N ARG A 4 -37.92 -51.08 25.29
CA ARG A 4 -38.16 -51.63 23.94
C ARG A 4 -39.39 -51.13 23.17
N ALA A 5 -39.16 -50.72 21.89
CA ALA A 5 -39.41 -51.51 20.66
C ALA A 5 -39.21 -50.59 19.45
N SER A 6 -38.33 -50.79 18.51
CA SER A 6 -38.29 -51.60 17.30
C SER A 6 -39.58 -51.62 16.46
N SER A 7 -39.51 -51.05 15.25
CA SER A 7 -40.08 -51.66 14.06
C SER A 7 -39.39 -51.16 12.79
N MET A 8 -38.82 -52.11 12.08
CA MET A 8 -38.48 -52.10 10.65
C MET A 8 -39.73 -52.09 9.79
N MET A 9 -39.66 -51.53 8.64
CA MET A 9 -40.23 -51.94 7.33
C MET A 9 -40.01 -50.73 6.39
N SER A 10 -39.58 -50.80 5.22
CA SER A 10 -39.29 -51.68 4.11
C SER A 10 -39.19 -50.79 2.87
N GLU A 11 -38.22 -51.10 2.03
CA GLU A 11 -38.00 -50.55 0.69
C GLU A 11 -39.27 -50.58 -0.17
N GLU A 12 -39.44 -49.57 -1.03
CA GLU A 12 -39.57 -49.72 -2.50
C GLU A 12 -40.14 -48.43 -3.14
N ASP A 13 -39.60 -48.17 -4.34
CA ASP A 13 -40.13 -47.34 -5.44
C ASP A 13 -40.10 -45.79 -5.25
N SER A 14 -39.51 -44.98 -6.14
CA SER A 14 -39.30 -45.11 -7.57
C SER A 14 -38.36 -44.04 -8.06
N GLU A 15 -37.46 -44.42 -8.95
CA GLU A 15 -36.62 -43.51 -9.76
C GLU A 15 -37.53 -42.64 -10.64
N GLN A 16 -37.36 -41.31 -10.57
CA GLN A 16 -37.75 -40.42 -11.65
C GLN A 16 -36.54 -39.62 -12.11
N TYR A 17 -35.90 -40.12 -13.17
CA TYR A 17 -34.94 -39.40 -13.99
C TYR A 17 -35.64 -38.22 -14.67
N CYS A 18 -35.28 -37.00 -14.32
CA CYS A 18 -35.52 -35.86 -15.17
C CYS A 18 -34.30 -35.64 -16.08
N ASN A 19 -34.45 -36.10 -17.32
CA ASN A 19 -33.57 -35.74 -18.44
C ASN A 19 -33.68 -34.24 -18.75
N TYR A 20 -32.60 -33.50 -18.59
CA TYR A 20 -32.41 -32.22 -19.26
C TYR A 20 -31.61 -32.43 -20.54
N PRO A 21 -32.07 -31.95 -21.69
CA PRO A 21 -31.33 -32.03 -22.95
C PRO A 21 -30.18 -31.03 -22.96
N SER A 22 -29.00 -31.56 -23.26
CA SER A 22 -27.82 -30.79 -23.66
C SER A 22 -28.12 -30.09 -24.98
N THR A 23 -28.20 -28.76 -24.94
CA THR A 23 -28.16 -27.93 -26.16
C THR A 23 -26.89 -27.12 -26.18
N ALA A 24 -25.94 -27.57 -27.00
CA ALA A 24 -24.85 -26.72 -27.45
C ALA A 24 -25.43 -25.64 -28.40
N PRO A 25 -25.03 -24.39 -28.30
CA PRO A 25 -25.47 -23.37 -29.27
C PRO A 25 -24.69 -23.54 -30.56
N THR A 26 -25.38 -23.91 -31.63
CA THR A 26 -24.94 -23.76 -33.01
C THR A 26 -25.06 -22.32 -33.43
N THR A 27 -23.98 -21.77 -33.95
CA THR A 27 -23.95 -20.47 -34.63
C THR A 27 -24.78 -20.49 -35.90
N PRO A 28 -25.67 -19.52 -36.16
CA PRO A 28 -26.17 -19.27 -37.49
C PRO A 28 -25.36 -18.17 -38.15
N ASP A 29 -24.77 -18.45 -39.29
CA ASP A 29 -24.40 -17.48 -40.31
C ASP A 29 -25.64 -16.71 -40.73
N GLY A 30 -25.58 -15.41 -40.66
CA GLY A 30 -26.64 -14.51 -41.11
C GLY A 30 -26.19 -13.05 -41.06
N SER A 31 -25.62 -12.57 -42.16
CA SER A 31 -25.33 -11.17 -42.41
C SER A 31 -26.59 -10.31 -42.25
N LEU A 32 -26.64 -9.49 -41.21
CA LEU A 32 -27.58 -8.38 -41.12
C LEU A 32 -26.78 -7.08 -40.93
N THR A 33 -26.84 -6.27 -41.98
CA THR A 33 -26.41 -4.87 -42.01
C THR A 33 -27.21 -4.08 -40.98
N PHE A 34 -26.55 -3.59 -39.93
CA PHE A 34 -27.12 -2.58 -39.04
C PHE A 34 -26.61 -1.21 -39.44
N SER A 35 -27.55 -0.35 -39.81
CA SER A 35 -27.36 1.10 -39.89
C SER A 35 -26.95 1.65 -38.54
N PRO A 36 -26.01 2.61 -38.44
CA PRO A 36 -25.62 3.19 -37.18
C PRO A 36 -26.68 4.14 -36.67
N ALA A 37 -27.42 3.77 -35.64
CA ALA A 37 -28.22 4.70 -34.86
C ALA A 37 -27.31 5.53 -33.95
N LEU A 38 -27.41 6.83 -34.10
CA LEU A 38 -26.77 7.91 -33.38
C LEU A 38 -26.77 7.67 -31.85
N GLN A 39 -25.57 7.67 -31.24
CA GLN A 39 -25.39 7.81 -29.79
C GLN A 39 -25.34 9.31 -29.45
N PRO A 40 -26.23 9.84 -28.56
CA PRO A 40 -26.27 11.27 -28.22
C PRO A 40 -25.34 11.70 -27.08
N THR A 41 -24.45 10.85 -26.57
CA THR A 41 -23.72 11.14 -25.34
C THR A 41 -22.29 11.67 -25.47
N ARG A 42 -21.70 11.65 -26.68
CA ARG A 42 -20.30 12.12 -26.84
C ARG A 42 -20.16 13.60 -27.24
N LEU A 43 -21.22 14.26 -27.64
CA LEU A 43 -21.15 15.70 -28.01
C LEU A 43 -21.28 16.62 -26.79
N HIS A 44 -21.95 16.18 -25.73
CA HIS A 44 -22.13 16.95 -24.50
C HIS A 44 -20.83 17.02 -23.71
N ASP A 45 -20.11 15.89 -23.57
CA ASP A 45 -18.85 15.81 -22.83
C ASP A 45 -17.72 16.61 -23.52
N ALA A 46 -17.69 16.61 -24.85
CA ALA A 46 -16.71 17.39 -25.61
C ALA A 46 -16.96 18.91 -25.51
N LEU A 47 -18.21 19.35 -25.39
CA LEU A 47 -18.57 20.75 -25.21
C LEU A 47 -18.34 21.23 -23.79
N GLU A 48 -18.51 20.36 -22.76
CA GLU A 48 -18.16 20.68 -21.37
C GLU A 48 -16.67 20.79 -21.17
N ILE A 49 -15.85 19.91 -21.77
CA ILE A 49 -14.38 19.99 -21.73
C ILE A 49 -13.88 21.25 -22.46
N ALA A 50 -14.49 21.62 -23.58
CA ALA A 50 -14.13 22.85 -24.30
C ALA A 50 -14.53 24.11 -23.53
N SER A 51 -15.67 24.10 -22.82
CA SER A 51 -16.08 25.19 -21.94
C SER A 51 -15.20 25.32 -20.69
N PHE A 52 -14.68 24.20 -20.17
CA PHE A 52 -13.75 24.17 -19.05
C PHE A 52 -12.40 24.80 -19.42
N HIS A 53 -11.88 24.51 -20.61
CA HIS A 53 -10.66 25.15 -21.14
C HIS A 53 -10.89 26.65 -21.49
N ALA A 54 -12.06 27.01 -21.97
CA ALA A 54 -12.41 28.41 -22.26
C ALA A 54 -12.56 29.21 -20.95
N ALA A 55 -13.18 28.67 -19.90
CA ALA A 55 -13.33 29.33 -18.62
C ALA A 55 -11.98 29.52 -17.92
N SER A 56 -11.09 28.53 -17.97
CA SER A 56 -9.73 28.61 -17.42
C SER A 56 -8.87 29.63 -18.19
N SER A 57 -8.99 29.66 -19.53
CA SER A 57 -8.31 30.62 -20.39
C SER A 57 -8.86 32.05 -20.25
N THR A 58 -10.16 32.21 -19.98
CA THR A 58 -10.81 33.51 -19.78
C THR A 58 -10.46 34.11 -18.43
N MET A 59 -10.33 33.28 -17.36
CA MET A 59 -9.83 33.72 -16.07
C MET A 59 -8.36 34.18 -16.15
N ALA A 60 -7.53 33.52 -16.97
CA ALA A 60 -6.14 33.94 -17.20
C ALA A 60 -6.04 35.22 -18.05
N LYS A 61 -7.01 35.52 -18.92
CA LYS A 61 -6.99 36.72 -19.78
C LYS A 61 -7.60 37.97 -19.12
N LEU A 62 -8.37 37.85 -18.06
CA LEU A 62 -8.93 38.97 -17.30
C LEU A 62 -7.94 39.59 -16.29
N SER A 63 -6.74 39.04 -16.17
CA SER A 63 -5.70 39.54 -15.24
C SER A 63 -4.64 40.47 -15.86
N ILE A 64 -4.81 40.91 -17.11
CA ILE A 64 -3.87 41.82 -17.76
C ILE A 64 -4.55 43.15 -18.03
N HIS A 65 -4.88 43.90 -17.00
CA HIS A 65 -4.89 45.36 -16.98
C HIS A 65 -4.90 45.84 -15.52
N GLY A 66 -3.79 46.37 -15.11
CA GLY A 66 -3.46 47.30 -14.05
C GLY A 66 -4.35 47.42 -12.82
N SER A 67 -4.00 46.74 -11.75
CA SER A 67 -3.96 47.35 -10.40
C SER A 67 -3.20 46.40 -9.44
N ALA A 68 -2.56 46.96 -8.43
CA ALA A 68 -1.71 46.31 -7.45
C ALA A 68 -2.15 44.88 -7.08
N SER A 69 -1.21 43.93 -7.13
CA SER A 69 -1.43 42.52 -6.80
C SER A 69 -2.01 42.39 -5.38
N LYS A 70 -3.31 42.23 -5.25
CA LYS A 70 -3.87 41.63 -4.05
C LYS A 70 -3.34 40.21 -4.02
N ALA A 71 -2.49 39.90 -3.04
CA ALA A 71 -2.03 38.53 -2.77
C ALA A 71 -3.24 37.63 -2.76
N ARG A 72 -3.23 36.53 -3.57
CA ARG A 72 -4.27 35.50 -3.50
C ARG A 72 -4.36 35.05 -2.06
N PRO A 73 -5.55 34.91 -1.46
CA PRO A 73 -5.68 34.41 -0.09
C PRO A 73 -5.04 33.02 -0.02
N THR A 74 -4.14 32.85 0.94
CA THR A 74 -3.48 31.55 1.18
C THR A 74 -4.53 30.54 1.59
N LEU A 75 -4.67 29.46 0.84
CA LEU A 75 -5.57 28.35 1.18
C LEU A 75 -5.01 27.59 2.39
N ASN A 76 -5.84 27.37 3.41
CA ASN A 76 -5.49 26.62 4.61
C ASN A 76 -6.15 25.23 4.57
N ILE A 77 -5.35 24.19 4.65
CA ILE A 77 -5.82 22.81 4.75
C ILE A 77 -5.53 22.28 6.14
N CYS A 78 -6.54 21.73 6.80
CA CYS A 78 -6.40 20.97 8.04
C CYS A 78 -6.61 19.48 7.76
N CYS A 79 -5.60 18.66 8.04
CA CYS A 79 -5.70 17.20 7.96
C CYS A 79 -5.85 16.64 9.36
N ILE A 80 -6.98 16.01 9.66
CA ILE A 80 -7.29 15.42 10.97
C ILE A 80 -6.92 13.94 10.95
N GLY A 81 -5.92 13.58 11.76
CA GLY A 81 -5.35 12.25 11.86
C GLY A 81 -3.93 12.17 11.27
N ALA A 82 -2.93 12.02 12.14
CA ALA A 82 -1.51 11.93 11.80
C ALA A 82 -1.05 10.46 11.62
N GLY A 83 -1.88 9.63 10.99
CA GLY A 83 -1.59 8.22 10.70
C GLY A 83 -0.96 8.02 9.33
N TYR A 84 -0.94 6.75 8.88
CA TYR A 84 -0.35 6.30 7.59
C TYR A 84 -0.96 6.96 6.34
N VAL A 85 -2.18 7.44 6.43
CA VAL A 85 -2.84 8.17 5.33
C VAL A 85 -2.63 9.66 5.47
N GLY A 86 -2.97 10.22 6.65
CA GLY A 86 -2.98 11.68 6.83
C GLY A 86 -1.60 12.31 6.75
N GLY A 87 -0.59 11.75 7.42
CA GLY A 87 0.77 12.28 7.42
C GLY A 87 1.39 12.36 6.03
N PRO A 88 1.56 11.24 5.33
CA PRO A 88 2.15 11.23 3.98
C PRO A 88 1.35 12.03 2.95
N THR A 89 0.00 11.97 2.99
CA THR A 89 -0.85 12.75 2.08
C THR A 89 -0.66 14.26 2.30
N ALA A 90 -0.68 14.71 3.56
CA ALA A 90 -0.48 16.11 3.90
C ALA A 90 0.92 16.60 3.51
N ALA A 91 1.94 15.77 3.75
CA ALA A 91 3.32 16.07 3.35
C ALA A 91 3.44 16.20 1.82
N MET A 92 2.82 15.32 1.04
CA MET A 92 2.81 15.42 -0.42
C MET A 92 2.05 16.66 -0.91
N ILE A 93 0.89 16.97 -0.34
CA ILE A 93 0.13 18.18 -0.71
C ILE A 93 0.96 19.43 -0.43
N ALA A 94 1.59 19.53 0.74
CA ALA A 94 2.45 20.66 1.10
C ALA A 94 3.68 20.77 0.17
N PHE A 95 4.30 19.62 -0.15
CA PHE A 95 5.44 19.56 -1.06
C PHE A 95 5.09 20.05 -2.46
N GLN A 96 3.96 19.62 -3.00
CA GLN A 96 3.50 19.96 -4.36
C GLN A 96 2.89 21.36 -4.46
N ASN A 97 2.45 21.95 -3.34
CA ASN A 97 1.77 23.24 -3.30
C ASN A 97 2.42 24.19 -2.27
N PRO A 98 3.57 24.80 -2.57
CA PRO A 98 4.29 25.68 -1.63
C PRO A 98 3.48 26.88 -1.13
N HIS A 99 2.47 27.29 -1.86
CA HIS A 99 1.57 28.41 -1.54
C HIS A 99 0.39 28.03 -0.63
N ILE A 100 0.19 26.75 -0.36
CA ILE A 100 -0.87 26.23 0.51
C ILE A 100 -0.28 25.94 1.88
N LYS A 101 -0.94 26.42 2.94
CA LYS A 101 -0.60 26.05 4.32
C LYS A 101 -1.34 24.76 4.69
N VAL A 102 -0.60 23.73 5.06
CA VAL A 102 -1.14 22.45 5.48
C VAL A 102 -0.82 22.21 6.95
N THR A 103 -1.82 21.94 7.75
CA THR A 103 -1.66 21.57 9.16
C THR A 103 -2.25 20.20 9.43
N VAL A 104 -1.43 19.29 9.93
CA VAL A 104 -1.87 17.97 10.38
C VAL A 104 -2.14 18.05 11.88
N VAL A 105 -3.33 17.63 12.30
CA VAL A 105 -3.71 17.61 13.70
C VAL A 105 -4.04 16.20 14.19
N ASP A 106 -3.58 15.87 15.38
CA ASP A 106 -3.93 14.63 16.07
C ASP A 106 -3.99 14.90 17.58
N ARG A 107 -4.88 14.22 18.26
CA ARG A 107 -5.00 14.32 19.72
C ARG A 107 -3.93 13.54 20.49
N ASP A 108 -3.18 12.66 19.81
CA ASP A 108 -2.05 11.93 20.40
C ASP A 108 -0.79 12.80 20.40
N PRO A 109 -0.35 13.34 21.57
CA PRO A 109 0.79 14.23 21.65
C PRO A 109 2.12 13.50 21.35
N ARG A 110 2.20 12.19 21.59
CA ARG A 110 3.39 11.39 21.29
C ARG A 110 3.60 11.31 19.78
N ARG A 111 2.54 11.00 19.04
CA ARG A 111 2.57 10.94 17.58
C ARG A 111 2.93 12.27 16.95
N ILE A 112 2.37 13.38 17.45
CA ILE A 112 2.70 14.72 16.98
C ILE A 112 4.15 15.06 17.31
N ALA A 113 4.66 14.71 18.49
CA ALA A 113 6.07 14.91 18.85
C ALA A 113 7.02 14.15 17.91
N GLN A 114 6.67 12.91 17.53
CA GLN A 114 7.44 12.12 16.57
C GLN A 114 7.47 12.79 15.17
N TRP A 115 6.33 13.28 14.65
CA TRP A 115 6.29 14.01 13.37
C TRP A 115 7.12 15.30 13.39
N ASN A 116 7.27 15.93 14.54
CA ASN A 116 8.10 17.13 14.75
C ASN A 116 9.57 16.82 15.09
N SER A 117 9.96 15.55 15.13
CA SER A 117 11.32 15.08 15.46
C SER A 117 11.99 14.42 14.24
N LYS A 118 13.23 13.97 14.45
CA LYS A 118 13.94 13.11 13.49
C LYS A 118 13.49 11.63 13.52
N HIS A 119 12.71 11.23 14.52
CA HIS A 119 12.19 9.89 14.68
C HIS A 119 10.75 9.80 14.21
N LEU A 120 10.57 9.70 12.90
CA LEU A 120 9.24 9.67 12.32
C LEU A 120 8.45 8.42 12.76
N PRO A 121 7.13 8.55 13.02
CA PRO A 121 6.30 7.43 13.47
C PRO A 121 6.01 6.41 12.37
N ILE A 122 6.41 6.72 11.12
CA ILE A 122 6.14 5.92 9.93
C ILE A 122 7.41 5.87 9.09
N HIS A 123 7.79 4.67 8.67
CA HIS A 123 8.89 4.48 7.74
C HIS A 123 8.33 4.24 6.33
N GLU A 124 8.59 5.20 5.42
CA GLU A 124 8.26 5.12 3.99
C GLU A 124 9.41 5.69 3.17
N PRO A 125 9.85 5.01 2.10
CA PRO A 125 10.90 5.52 1.24
C PRO A 125 10.57 6.91 0.67
N GLY A 126 11.46 7.89 0.88
CA GLY A 126 11.30 9.27 0.39
C GLY A 126 10.43 10.18 1.26
N LEU A 127 9.73 9.67 2.28
CA LEU A 127 8.87 10.47 3.15
C LEU A 127 9.66 11.55 3.89
N GLU A 128 10.82 11.21 4.45
CA GLU A 128 11.67 12.14 5.21
C GLU A 128 12.03 13.36 4.38
N TYR A 129 12.45 13.17 3.13
CA TYR A 129 12.83 14.26 2.23
C TYR A 129 11.68 15.24 1.99
N ILE A 130 10.51 14.73 1.61
CA ILE A 130 9.31 15.53 1.33
C ILE A 130 8.83 16.26 2.58
N LEU A 131 8.79 15.54 3.71
CA LEU A 131 8.37 16.07 4.99
C LEU A 131 9.25 17.23 5.41
N ARG A 132 10.57 17.06 5.36
CA ARG A 132 11.52 18.07 5.81
C ARG A 132 11.46 19.32 4.96
N ILE A 133 11.30 19.20 3.64
CA ILE A 133 11.09 20.37 2.78
C ILE A 133 9.81 21.14 3.18
N GLY A 134 8.71 20.42 3.45
CA GLY A 134 7.46 21.06 3.86
C GLY A 134 7.50 21.62 5.28
N ARG A 135 8.09 20.90 6.23
CA ARG A 135 8.13 21.23 7.66
C ARG A 135 9.22 22.24 8.02
N ASP A 136 10.44 22.00 7.50
CA ASP A 136 11.63 22.75 7.88
C ASP A 136 12.01 23.81 6.83
N GLY A 137 11.38 23.78 5.66
CA GLY A 137 11.77 24.59 4.51
C GLY A 137 12.99 24.04 3.79
N SER A 138 13.53 24.79 2.84
CA SER A 138 14.71 24.38 2.09
C SER A 138 15.56 25.55 1.61
N ARG A 139 16.86 25.30 1.42
CA ARG A 139 17.81 26.23 0.81
C ARG A 139 17.60 26.32 -0.70
N SER A 140 18.03 27.40 -1.31
CA SER A 140 18.18 27.47 -2.76
C SER A 140 19.31 26.57 -3.22
N CYS A 141 19.14 25.91 -4.37
CA CYS A 141 20.22 25.14 -4.98
C CYS A 141 20.29 25.41 -6.48
N LYS A 142 21.46 25.13 -7.06
CA LYS A 142 21.70 25.18 -8.48
C LYS A 142 21.99 23.78 -8.97
N THR A 143 21.29 23.35 -10.01
CA THR A 143 21.50 22.04 -10.63
C THR A 143 21.85 22.21 -12.11
N ALA A 144 22.81 21.42 -12.60
CA ALA A 144 23.15 21.39 -14.02
C ALA A 144 22.13 20.52 -14.77
N GLN A 145 21.45 21.09 -15.73
CA GLN A 145 20.55 20.35 -16.60
C GLN A 145 21.32 19.91 -17.84
N GLN A 146 21.39 18.59 -18.05
CA GLN A 146 21.93 18.04 -19.29
C GLN A 146 20.85 18.18 -20.37
N SER A 147 21.00 19.18 -21.23
CA SER A 147 20.13 19.36 -22.40
C SER A 147 20.36 18.21 -23.37
N GLN A 148 19.48 17.21 -23.41
CA GLN A 148 19.41 16.29 -24.54
C GLN A 148 18.77 17.02 -25.72
N VAL A 149 19.61 17.71 -26.51
CA VAL A 149 19.18 18.17 -27.84
C VAL A 149 19.10 16.94 -28.73
N LEU A 150 17.88 16.45 -28.94
CA LEU A 150 17.58 15.52 -30.03
C LEU A 150 17.66 16.32 -31.34
N SER A 151 18.86 16.34 -31.96
CA SER A 151 19.03 16.77 -33.34
C SER A 151 18.36 15.76 -34.26
N LEU A 152 17.15 16.07 -34.71
CA LEU A 152 16.54 15.46 -35.90
C LEU A 152 17.33 15.93 -37.12
N SER A 153 18.43 15.23 -37.48
CA SER A 153 19.05 15.38 -38.80
C SER A 153 18.22 14.57 -39.80
N ALA A 154 17.46 15.30 -40.59
CA ALA A 154 16.93 14.79 -41.85
C ALA A 154 18.10 14.40 -42.77
N GLY A 155 18.07 13.19 -43.31
CA GLY A 155 19.12 12.67 -44.17
C GLY A 155 19.24 13.43 -45.48
N SER A 156 20.47 13.70 -45.85
CA SER A 156 20.92 13.74 -47.22
C SER A 156 22.41 13.38 -47.29
N SER A 157 22.67 12.36 -48.10
CA SER A 157 23.98 11.82 -48.44
C SER A 157 24.87 12.86 -49.13
N SER A 158 26.15 12.99 -48.71
CA SER A 158 27.30 13.02 -49.64
C SER A 158 28.60 13.18 -48.89
N SER A 159 29.56 12.45 -49.38
CA SER A 159 30.94 12.21 -49.13
C SER A 159 31.88 13.34 -48.72
N SER A 160 32.90 12.94 -47.98
CA SER A 160 34.34 13.27 -47.99
C SER A 160 34.93 14.24 -46.96
N SER A 161 35.84 13.66 -46.19
CA SER A 161 37.18 14.10 -45.76
C SER A 161 37.38 15.13 -44.65
N THR A 162 38.19 14.66 -43.69
CA THR A 162 39.24 15.32 -42.87
C THR A 162 38.85 16.18 -41.66
N SER A 163 39.22 15.59 -40.51
CA SER A 163 39.82 16.20 -39.30
C SER A 163 39.41 17.60 -38.87
N GLU A 164 38.78 17.64 -37.71
CA GLU A 164 39.21 18.46 -36.56
C GLU A 164 38.24 18.19 -35.39
N CYS A 165 38.79 17.75 -34.27
CA CYS A 165 38.08 17.61 -33.00
C CYS A 165 37.80 19.00 -32.42
N GLU A 166 36.71 19.62 -32.77
CA GLU A 166 36.14 20.71 -31.95
C GLU A 166 35.29 20.10 -30.85
N SER A 167 35.78 20.28 -29.62
CA SER A 167 35.03 20.00 -28.39
C SER A 167 33.81 20.91 -28.37
N GLN A 168 32.64 20.35 -28.77
CA GLN A 168 31.35 21.00 -28.51
C GLN A 168 31.13 21.02 -27.01
N CYS A 169 31.38 22.20 -26.40
CA CYS A 169 30.89 22.51 -25.06
C CYS A 169 29.37 22.41 -25.08
N ALA A 170 28.84 21.39 -24.45
CA ALA A 170 27.41 21.30 -24.17
C ALA A 170 27.04 22.51 -23.29
N ASP A 171 26.16 23.37 -23.79
CA ASP A 171 25.59 24.46 -23.00
C ASP A 171 24.79 23.87 -21.84
N PHE A 172 25.40 23.86 -20.67
CA PHE A 172 24.73 23.51 -19.43
C PHE A 172 23.93 24.73 -18.98
N SER A 173 22.61 24.72 -19.16
CA SER A 173 21.75 25.69 -18.51
C SER A 173 21.65 25.38 -17.02
N GLU A 174 22.14 26.29 -16.20
CA GLU A 174 22.08 26.22 -14.75
C GLU A 174 20.63 26.51 -14.29
N LEU A 175 19.90 25.51 -13.81
CA LEU A 175 18.59 25.69 -13.23
C LEU A 175 18.73 26.05 -11.75
N SER A 176 18.24 27.23 -11.37
CA SER A 176 18.22 27.69 -9.98
C SER A 176 16.86 27.33 -9.35
N ILE A 177 16.89 26.47 -8.33
CA ILE A 177 15.71 26.12 -7.54
C ILE A 177 15.69 27.04 -6.33
N PRO A 178 14.63 27.85 -6.11
CA PRO A 178 14.57 28.80 -5.01
C PRO A 178 14.45 28.08 -3.65
N ALA A 179 14.84 28.80 -2.58
CA ALA A 179 14.55 28.39 -1.21
C ALA A 179 13.03 28.34 -0.98
N ARG A 180 12.60 27.45 -0.07
CA ARG A 180 11.19 27.30 0.29
C ARG A 180 10.98 27.61 1.77
N GLU A 181 9.94 28.37 2.06
CA GLU A 181 9.45 28.58 3.41
C GLU A 181 8.65 27.36 3.89
N PRO A 182 8.67 27.05 5.20
CA PRO A 182 7.87 26.01 5.78
C PRO A 182 6.36 26.24 5.55
N ASN A 183 5.66 25.22 5.08
CA ASN A 183 4.21 25.26 4.84
C ASN A 183 3.45 24.03 5.37
N LEU A 184 4.15 23.12 6.07
CA LEU A 184 3.60 21.93 6.72
C LEU A 184 3.80 22.01 8.23
N HIS A 185 2.73 21.84 9.00
CA HIS A 185 2.77 21.94 10.46
C HIS A 185 2.08 20.72 11.08
N PHE A 186 2.55 20.31 12.28
CA PHE A 186 1.94 19.25 13.09
C PHE A 186 1.58 19.78 14.47
N SER A 187 0.33 19.60 14.92
CA SER A 187 -0.15 20.18 16.17
C SER A 187 -1.20 19.30 16.87
N THR A 188 -1.33 19.47 18.18
CA THR A 188 -2.43 18.90 18.98
C THR A 188 -3.61 19.83 19.12
N GLU A 189 -3.54 21.09 18.63
CA GLU A 189 -4.58 22.11 18.74
C GLU A 189 -5.69 21.89 17.69
N VAL A 190 -6.44 20.78 17.79
CA VAL A 190 -7.42 20.35 16.79
C VAL A 190 -8.46 21.43 16.48
N SER A 191 -9.13 21.95 17.51
CA SER A 191 -10.22 22.93 17.36
C SER A 191 -9.78 24.24 16.70
N LYS A 192 -8.57 24.72 17.02
CA LYS A 192 -7.99 25.93 16.41
C LYS A 192 -7.81 25.78 14.90
N TYR A 193 -7.14 24.71 14.48
CA TYR A 193 -6.83 24.53 13.06
C TYR A 193 -8.03 24.11 12.23
N ILE A 194 -9.04 23.46 12.82
CA ILE A 194 -10.35 23.29 12.19
C ILE A 194 -10.98 24.67 11.92
N GLY A 195 -10.93 25.60 12.90
CA GLY A 195 -11.47 26.96 12.75
C GLY A 195 -10.73 27.82 11.72
N GLU A 196 -9.46 27.54 11.42
CA GLU A 196 -8.68 28.26 10.43
C GLU A 196 -8.78 27.65 9.01
N ALA A 197 -9.28 26.42 8.87
CA ALA A 197 -9.22 25.68 7.62
C ALA A 197 -10.29 26.10 6.59
N ASP A 198 -9.93 26.13 5.34
CA ASP A 198 -10.82 26.26 4.19
C ASP A 198 -11.23 24.88 3.65
N ILE A 199 -10.31 23.90 3.80
CA ILE A 199 -10.54 22.48 3.47
C ILE A 199 -10.10 21.64 4.66
N ILE A 200 -10.95 20.70 5.06
CA ILE A 200 -10.72 19.79 6.18
C ILE A 200 -10.66 18.37 5.64
N LEU A 201 -9.47 17.74 5.67
CA LEU A 201 -9.28 16.34 5.30
C LEU A 201 -9.47 15.46 6.54
N ILE A 202 -10.40 14.52 6.49
CA ILE A 202 -10.69 13.58 7.59
C ILE A 202 -9.96 12.27 7.29
N ALA A 203 -8.81 12.05 7.97
CA ALA A 203 -7.93 10.89 7.78
C ALA A 203 -7.77 10.08 9.08
N VAL A 204 -8.87 9.92 9.82
CA VAL A 204 -8.89 9.18 11.08
C VAL A 204 -8.96 7.67 10.87
N ASN A 205 -8.53 6.92 11.88
CA ASN A 205 -8.57 5.46 11.84
C ASN A 205 -10.01 4.94 11.92
N THR A 206 -10.32 3.93 11.12
CA THR A 206 -11.61 3.26 11.01
C THR A 206 -11.44 1.75 11.16
N PRO A 207 -11.16 1.26 12.39
CA PRO A 207 -10.92 -0.15 12.64
C PRO A 207 -12.18 -0.99 12.50
N THR A 208 -12.06 -2.30 12.51
CA THR A 208 -13.20 -3.20 12.64
C THR A 208 -13.77 -3.12 14.05
N LYS A 209 -15.08 -3.04 14.16
CA LYS A 209 -15.82 -2.97 15.42
C LYS A 209 -15.58 -4.23 16.25
N THR A 210 -15.24 -4.07 17.52
CA THR A 210 -14.90 -5.19 18.41
C THR A 210 -16.06 -5.67 19.28
N ARG A 211 -17.12 -4.85 19.45
CA ARG A 211 -18.26 -5.12 20.34
C ARG A 211 -19.59 -4.68 19.72
N GLY A 212 -20.67 -5.27 20.18
CA GLY A 212 -22.04 -4.95 19.79
C GLY A 212 -22.41 -5.44 18.39
N LEU A 213 -23.49 -4.88 17.83
CA LEU A 213 -23.99 -5.27 16.51
C LEU A 213 -22.93 -5.05 15.42
N GLY A 214 -22.68 -6.06 14.61
CA GLY A 214 -21.64 -6.04 13.58
C GLY A 214 -20.21 -6.24 14.10
N ALA A 215 -20.01 -6.66 15.36
CA ALA A 215 -18.67 -6.98 15.89
C ALA A 215 -17.92 -7.98 15.01
N GLY A 216 -16.63 -7.73 14.75
CA GLY A 216 -15.77 -8.53 13.87
C GLY A 216 -15.96 -8.27 12.36
N ARG A 217 -16.96 -7.47 11.95
CA ARG A 217 -17.28 -7.19 10.54
C ARG A 217 -17.50 -5.71 10.23
N ALA A 218 -18.38 -5.04 10.97
CA ALA A 218 -18.68 -3.63 10.76
C ALA A 218 -17.47 -2.73 11.02
N THR A 219 -17.40 -1.63 10.29
CA THR A 219 -16.41 -0.58 10.55
C THR A 219 -16.82 0.25 11.79
N ASP A 220 -15.87 0.50 12.68
CA ASP A 220 -16.04 1.41 13.81
C ASP A 220 -15.84 2.86 13.33
N VAL A 221 -16.91 3.63 13.34
CA VAL A 221 -16.96 5.04 12.91
C VAL A 221 -16.91 6.02 14.09
N THR A 222 -16.69 5.56 15.31
CA THR A 222 -16.70 6.40 16.53
C THR A 222 -15.73 7.57 16.44
N ALA A 223 -14.51 7.33 15.89
CA ALA A 223 -13.54 8.40 15.71
C ALA A 223 -14.03 9.44 14.68
N LEU A 224 -14.71 9.00 13.63
CA LEU A 224 -15.28 9.87 12.61
C LEU A 224 -16.41 10.72 13.19
N GLU A 225 -17.32 10.13 13.95
CA GLU A 225 -18.39 10.86 14.64
C GLU A 225 -17.83 11.93 15.58
N ALA A 226 -16.81 11.60 16.37
CA ALA A 226 -16.17 12.54 17.28
C ALA A 226 -15.55 13.72 16.51
N VAL A 227 -14.84 13.45 15.41
CA VAL A 227 -14.25 14.49 14.56
C VAL A 227 -15.33 15.33 13.88
N THR A 228 -16.41 14.72 13.41
CA THR A 228 -17.52 15.47 12.79
C THR A 228 -18.17 16.44 13.78
N ARG A 229 -18.29 16.08 15.07
CA ARG A 229 -18.76 16.99 16.13
C ARG A 229 -17.79 18.15 16.35
N GLU A 230 -16.48 17.89 16.40
CA GLU A 230 -15.48 18.97 16.51
C GLU A 230 -15.54 19.92 15.30
N ILE A 231 -15.71 19.39 14.09
CA ILE A 231 -15.88 20.18 12.88
C ILE A 231 -17.16 21.04 12.99
N ALA A 232 -18.26 20.45 13.43
CA ALA A 232 -19.51 21.17 13.62
C ALA A 232 -19.39 22.36 14.59
N LEU A 233 -18.58 22.21 15.65
CA LEU A 233 -18.38 23.27 16.65
C LEU A 233 -17.43 24.38 16.17
N HIS A 234 -16.44 24.08 15.38
CA HIS A 234 -15.31 25.00 15.16
C HIS A 234 -15.07 25.39 13.69
N ALA A 235 -15.57 24.65 12.69
CA ALA A 235 -15.30 24.92 11.29
C ALA A 235 -15.86 26.25 10.82
N LYS A 236 -15.17 26.90 9.89
CA LYS A 236 -15.69 28.07 9.18
C LYS A 236 -16.94 27.73 8.39
N THR A 237 -17.86 28.68 8.30
CA THR A 237 -18.95 28.59 7.34
C THR A 237 -18.41 28.48 5.92
N GLY A 238 -18.87 27.49 5.16
CA GLY A 238 -18.44 27.25 3.79
C GLY A 238 -17.13 26.45 3.65
N ALA A 239 -16.55 25.95 4.76
CA ALA A 239 -15.43 25.01 4.68
C ALA A 239 -15.84 23.74 3.95
N VAL A 240 -14.92 23.20 3.12
CA VAL A 240 -15.11 21.94 2.40
C VAL A 240 -14.59 20.78 3.25
N LEU A 241 -15.44 19.82 3.53
CA LEU A 241 -15.08 18.59 4.24
C LEU A 241 -14.73 17.51 3.23
N VAL A 242 -13.61 16.84 3.45
CA VAL A 242 -13.13 15.79 2.57
C VAL A 242 -12.90 14.52 3.38
N GLU A 243 -13.70 13.51 3.13
CA GLU A 243 -13.56 12.19 3.71
C GLU A 243 -12.43 11.44 2.99
N LYS A 244 -11.30 11.27 3.69
CA LYS A 244 -10.12 10.57 3.20
C LYS A 244 -10.01 9.16 3.77
N SER A 245 -10.58 8.93 4.95
CA SER A 245 -10.63 7.61 5.60
C SER A 245 -11.37 6.58 4.75
N THR A 246 -10.97 5.31 4.87
CA THR A 246 -11.74 4.20 4.28
C THR A 246 -12.97 3.91 5.12
N VAL A 247 -14.14 4.19 4.59
CA VAL A 247 -15.41 4.16 5.30
C VAL A 247 -16.46 3.30 4.57
N PRO A 248 -17.52 2.86 5.26
CA PRO A 248 -18.68 2.25 4.62
C PRO A 248 -19.38 3.22 3.65
N CYS A 249 -20.04 2.68 2.65
CA CYS A 249 -20.89 3.47 1.74
C CYS A 249 -21.99 4.19 2.55
N ARG A 250 -22.29 5.45 2.21
CA ARG A 250 -23.23 6.37 2.86
C ARG A 250 -22.72 7.01 4.15
N THR A 251 -21.43 6.93 4.45
CA THR A 251 -20.85 7.63 5.63
C THR A 251 -20.96 9.15 5.50
N SER A 252 -20.91 9.69 4.29
CA SER A 252 -21.14 11.12 4.03
C SER A 252 -22.53 11.61 4.48
N GLU A 253 -23.53 10.73 4.50
CA GLU A 253 -24.84 11.06 5.08
C GLU A 253 -24.76 11.21 6.60
N LEU A 254 -24.07 10.27 7.28
CA LEU A 254 -23.84 10.35 8.72
C LEU A 254 -23.11 11.67 9.10
N ILE A 255 -22.12 12.07 8.31
CA ILE A 255 -21.44 13.37 8.50
C ILE A 255 -22.44 14.51 8.34
N ARG A 256 -23.25 14.49 7.27
CA ARG A 256 -24.25 15.52 6.99
C ARG A 256 -25.29 15.63 8.10
N ASP A 257 -25.85 14.50 8.55
CA ASP A 257 -26.83 14.46 9.62
C ASP A 257 -26.26 15.03 10.94
N THR A 258 -25.04 14.66 11.27
CA THR A 258 -24.35 15.19 12.46
C THR A 258 -24.15 16.71 12.37
N LEU A 259 -23.73 17.22 11.21
CA LEU A 259 -23.57 18.66 10.98
C LEU A 259 -24.92 19.38 11.07
N GLN A 260 -25.95 18.80 10.47
CA GLN A 260 -27.30 19.39 10.48
C GLN A 260 -27.89 19.50 11.89
N VAL A 261 -27.63 18.54 12.76
CA VAL A 261 -28.04 18.58 14.18
C VAL A 261 -27.36 19.73 14.92
N HIS A 262 -26.08 19.96 14.69
CA HIS A 262 -25.30 20.95 15.44
C HIS A 262 -25.30 22.35 14.77
N ARG A 263 -25.46 22.43 13.46
CA ARG A 263 -25.46 23.68 12.66
C ARG A 263 -26.52 23.64 11.54
N PRO A 264 -27.81 23.67 11.88
CA PRO A 264 -28.90 23.33 10.97
C PRO A 264 -29.06 24.26 9.75
N ASN A 265 -28.51 25.47 9.79
CA ASN A 265 -28.66 26.45 8.71
C ASN A 265 -27.39 26.75 7.95
N GLU A 266 -26.33 25.98 8.21
CA GLU A 266 -25.04 26.23 7.55
C GLU A 266 -24.74 25.16 6.47
N PRO A 267 -24.51 25.56 5.23
CA PRO A 267 -24.16 24.63 4.18
C PRO A 267 -22.70 24.20 4.31
N PHE A 268 -22.47 22.90 4.36
CA PHE A 268 -21.16 22.29 4.22
C PHE A 268 -21.16 21.40 2.98
N GLU A 269 -20.12 21.51 2.18
CA GLU A 269 -19.89 20.55 1.10
C GLU A 269 -19.05 19.39 1.61
N ILE A 270 -19.54 18.16 1.40
CA ILE A 270 -18.92 16.93 1.85
C ILE A 270 -18.48 16.17 0.60
N LEU A 271 -17.17 15.96 0.47
CA LEU A 271 -16.55 15.21 -0.62
C LEU A 271 -16.00 13.88 -0.10
N SER A 272 -16.04 12.86 -0.93
CA SER A 272 -15.31 11.61 -0.70
C SER A 272 -14.07 11.58 -1.59
N ASN A 273 -12.89 11.41 -0.99
CA ASN A 273 -11.62 11.31 -1.71
C ASN A 273 -10.76 10.19 -1.11
N PRO A 274 -11.14 8.94 -1.33
CA PRO A 274 -10.46 7.79 -0.74
C PRO A 274 -9.02 7.68 -1.22
N GLU A 275 -8.13 7.20 -0.33
CA GLU A 275 -6.72 7.00 -0.63
C GLU A 275 -6.44 5.56 -1.10
N PHE A 276 -5.58 5.42 -2.12
CA PHE A 276 -5.20 4.14 -2.70
C PHE A 276 -3.71 3.80 -2.52
N LEU A 277 -2.99 4.56 -1.72
CA LEU A 277 -1.59 4.26 -1.41
C LEU A 277 -1.42 2.88 -0.76
N ALA A 278 -0.25 2.29 -0.96
CA ALA A 278 0.16 1.05 -0.30
C ALA A 278 1.40 1.33 0.57
N GLU A 279 1.42 0.76 1.78
CA GLU A 279 2.57 0.86 2.69
C GLU A 279 3.83 0.34 1.99
N GLY A 280 4.98 0.99 2.22
CA GLY A 280 6.25 0.69 1.54
C GLY A 280 6.41 1.34 0.16
N THR A 281 5.32 1.86 -0.44
CA THR A 281 5.34 2.61 -1.71
C THR A 281 4.51 3.88 -1.66
N ALA A 282 4.08 4.29 -0.46
CA ALA A 282 3.10 5.36 -0.29
C ALA A 282 3.51 6.67 -0.97
N ILE A 283 4.77 7.05 -0.88
CA ILE A 283 5.26 8.29 -1.48
C ILE A 283 5.26 8.21 -3.00
N ASN A 284 5.67 7.09 -3.59
CA ASN A 284 5.61 6.91 -5.03
C ASN A 284 4.17 6.88 -5.55
N ASP A 285 3.26 6.24 -4.79
CA ASP A 285 1.85 6.16 -5.14
C ASP A 285 1.16 7.53 -5.07
N LEU A 286 1.56 8.40 -4.11
CA LEU A 286 1.08 9.78 -4.00
C LEU A 286 1.69 10.71 -5.05
N LEU A 287 2.96 10.49 -5.42
CA LEU A 287 3.65 11.28 -6.43
C LEU A 287 3.12 10.97 -7.85
N ASN A 288 2.88 9.69 -8.13
CA ASN A 288 2.41 9.21 -9.43
C ASN A 288 1.13 8.37 -9.30
N PRO A 289 0.03 8.92 -8.77
CA PRO A 289 -1.18 8.15 -8.54
C PRO A 289 -1.75 7.65 -9.89
N PRO A 290 -2.14 6.37 -9.98
CA PRO A 290 -2.81 5.85 -11.17
C PRO A 290 -4.18 6.52 -11.38
N ARG A 291 -4.80 6.95 -10.30
CA ARG A 291 -6.07 7.71 -10.29
C ARG A 291 -6.28 8.45 -8.98
N ILE A 292 -6.99 9.55 -9.03
CA ILE A 292 -7.59 10.26 -7.88
C ILE A 292 -9.12 10.20 -8.08
N ILE A 293 -9.85 9.75 -7.07
CA ILE A 293 -11.32 9.72 -7.11
C ILE A 293 -11.85 10.84 -6.21
N ILE A 294 -12.76 11.65 -6.74
CA ILE A 294 -13.43 12.72 -6.02
C ILE A 294 -14.93 12.51 -6.16
N GLY A 295 -15.58 12.10 -5.09
CA GLY A 295 -17.02 11.99 -4.98
C GLY A 295 -17.63 13.27 -4.45
N SER A 296 -18.68 13.79 -5.09
CA SER A 296 -19.39 15.00 -4.68
C SER A 296 -20.90 14.87 -4.86
N ALA A 297 -21.64 15.75 -4.20
CA ALA A 297 -23.05 15.92 -4.53
C ALA A 297 -23.22 16.45 -5.96
N SER A 298 -24.30 16.06 -6.63
CA SER A 298 -24.60 16.48 -8.01
C SER A 298 -25.13 17.92 -8.10
N THR A 299 -24.90 18.75 -7.08
CA THR A 299 -25.26 20.16 -7.01
C THR A 299 -24.19 21.04 -7.67
N PRO A 300 -24.50 22.28 -8.08
CA PRO A 300 -23.50 23.24 -8.54
C PRO A 300 -22.40 23.50 -7.51
N SER A 301 -22.77 23.63 -6.22
CA SER A 301 -21.84 23.84 -5.11
C SER A 301 -20.94 22.62 -4.87
N GLY A 302 -21.50 21.40 -4.91
CA GLY A 302 -20.73 20.16 -4.80
C GLY A 302 -19.71 20.01 -5.92
N ARG A 303 -20.08 20.32 -7.16
CA ARG A 303 -19.14 20.32 -8.31
C ARG A 303 -18.06 21.39 -8.16
N ALA A 304 -18.39 22.58 -7.67
CA ALA A 304 -17.41 23.63 -7.39
C ALA A 304 -16.41 23.21 -6.31
N ALA A 305 -16.89 22.60 -5.22
CA ALA A 305 -16.04 22.03 -4.17
C ALA A 305 -15.13 20.92 -4.71
N ALA A 306 -15.64 20.01 -5.54
CA ALA A 306 -14.85 18.96 -6.19
C ALA A 306 -13.75 19.55 -7.11
N THR A 307 -14.07 20.62 -7.85
CA THR A 307 -13.08 21.35 -8.68
C THR A 307 -12.00 21.98 -7.82
N THR A 308 -12.37 22.58 -6.69
CA THR A 308 -11.41 23.16 -5.74
C THR A 308 -10.47 22.09 -5.19
N LEU A 309 -11.00 20.91 -4.79
CA LEU A 309 -10.17 19.80 -4.35
C LEU A 309 -9.29 19.26 -5.48
N ALA A 310 -9.80 19.13 -6.70
CA ALA A 310 -9.02 18.69 -7.87
C ALA A 310 -7.83 19.62 -8.16
N SER A 311 -7.97 20.93 -7.94
CA SER A 311 -6.90 21.90 -8.15
C SER A 311 -5.70 21.71 -7.20
N ILE A 312 -5.90 21.08 -6.04
CA ILE A 312 -4.82 20.74 -5.10
C ILE A 312 -3.94 19.61 -5.66
N TYR A 313 -4.48 18.72 -6.49
CA TYR A 313 -3.75 17.65 -7.16
C TYR A 313 -3.16 18.10 -8.50
N SER A 314 -2.61 19.34 -8.56
CA SER A 314 -2.10 19.98 -9.77
C SER A 314 -1.01 19.17 -10.51
N TRP A 315 -0.25 18.35 -9.79
CA TRP A 315 0.79 17.47 -10.35
C TRP A 315 0.23 16.20 -11.02
N VAL A 316 -1.07 15.91 -10.83
CA VAL A 316 -1.72 14.73 -11.40
C VAL A 316 -2.40 15.11 -12.72
N PRO A 317 -2.15 14.38 -13.83
CA PRO A 317 -2.84 14.65 -15.09
C PRO A 317 -4.36 14.63 -14.93
N PRO A 318 -5.10 15.61 -15.48
CA PRO A 318 -6.56 15.69 -15.35
C PRO A 318 -7.30 14.40 -15.77
N SER A 319 -6.75 13.64 -16.73
CA SER A 319 -7.30 12.35 -17.17
C SER A 319 -7.27 11.25 -16.10
N ARG A 320 -6.49 11.45 -15.03
CA ARG A 320 -6.43 10.53 -13.88
C ARG A 320 -7.31 10.98 -12.71
N ILE A 321 -7.91 12.17 -12.78
CA ILE A 321 -8.86 12.66 -11.76
C ILE A 321 -10.26 12.25 -12.21
N ILE A 322 -10.88 11.36 -11.45
CA ILE A 322 -12.19 10.77 -11.74
C ILE A 322 -13.20 11.39 -10.78
N THR A 323 -14.18 12.10 -11.32
CA THR A 323 -15.28 12.65 -10.52
C THR A 323 -16.49 11.71 -10.54
N THR A 324 -17.09 11.45 -9.39
CA THR A 324 -18.24 10.55 -9.23
C THR A 324 -19.23 11.15 -8.22
N ASN A 325 -20.36 10.47 -8.00
CA ASN A 325 -21.15 10.75 -6.79
C ASN A 325 -20.43 10.24 -5.55
N THR A 326 -20.78 10.78 -4.39
CA THR A 326 -20.10 10.49 -3.10
C THR A 326 -20.13 9.00 -2.76
N TRP A 327 -21.29 8.34 -2.90
CA TRP A 327 -21.45 6.92 -2.53
C TRP A 327 -20.66 5.98 -3.44
N SER A 328 -20.59 6.27 -4.73
CA SER A 328 -19.73 5.51 -5.65
C SER A 328 -18.25 5.65 -5.30
N SER A 329 -17.83 6.84 -4.87
CA SER A 329 -16.46 7.07 -4.41
C SER A 329 -16.14 6.26 -3.14
N GLU A 330 -17.00 6.33 -2.12
CA GLU A 330 -16.86 5.57 -0.87
C GLU A 330 -16.77 4.05 -1.14
N LEU A 331 -17.72 3.52 -1.94
CA LEU A 331 -17.76 2.10 -2.27
C LEU A 331 -16.56 1.65 -3.11
N SER A 332 -16.06 2.50 -4.01
CA SER A 332 -14.94 2.18 -4.91
C SER A 332 -13.68 1.74 -4.16
N LYS A 333 -13.42 2.31 -2.97
CA LYS A 333 -12.25 1.92 -2.16
C LYS A 333 -12.40 0.52 -1.61
N LEU A 334 -13.54 0.18 -1.03
CA LEU A 334 -13.82 -1.14 -0.48
C LEU A 334 -13.77 -2.20 -1.57
N VAL A 335 -14.42 -1.94 -2.71
CA VAL A 335 -14.44 -2.85 -3.86
C VAL A 335 -13.05 -3.06 -4.45
N ALA A 336 -12.25 -2.00 -4.59
CA ALA A 336 -10.88 -2.14 -5.10
C ALA A 336 -10.04 -3.07 -4.20
N ASN A 337 -10.07 -2.88 -2.89
CA ASN A 337 -9.34 -3.72 -1.95
C ASN A 337 -9.88 -5.17 -1.94
N ALA A 338 -11.20 -5.34 -2.00
CA ALA A 338 -11.82 -6.66 -2.07
C ALA A 338 -11.42 -7.43 -3.34
N MET A 339 -11.41 -6.77 -4.51
CA MET A 339 -10.99 -7.38 -5.77
C MET A 339 -9.49 -7.73 -5.79
N LEU A 340 -8.62 -6.90 -5.21
CA LEU A 340 -7.19 -7.23 -5.09
C LEU A 340 -6.98 -8.47 -4.22
N ALA A 341 -7.65 -8.54 -3.08
CA ALA A 341 -7.60 -9.68 -2.18
C ALA A 341 -8.21 -10.95 -2.80
N GLN A 342 -9.32 -10.82 -3.54
CA GLN A 342 -9.97 -11.91 -4.26
C GLN A 342 -9.03 -12.52 -5.30
N ARG A 343 -8.22 -11.72 -6.03
CA ARG A 343 -7.23 -12.25 -6.96
C ARG A 343 -6.19 -13.12 -6.25
N ILE A 344 -5.71 -12.70 -5.07
CA ILE A 344 -4.77 -13.49 -4.27
C ILE A 344 -5.42 -14.80 -3.80
N SER A 345 -6.64 -14.75 -3.29
CA SER A 345 -7.36 -15.96 -2.86
C SER A 345 -7.63 -16.90 -4.03
N SER A 346 -7.98 -16.37 -5.22
CA SER A 346 -8.20 -17.16 -6.42
C SER A 346 -6.94 -17.91 -6.85
N ILE A 347 -5.80 -17.24 -6.99
CA ILE A 347 -4.56 -17.91 -7.39
C ILE A 347 -4.07 -18.90 -6.32
N ASN A 348 -4.31 -18.62 -5.04
CA ASN A 348 -4.01 -19.53 -3.94
C ASN A 348 -4.88 -20.81 -3.99
N SER A 349 -6.14 -20.71 -4.39
CA SER A 349 -6.99 -21.88 -4.58
C SER A 349 -6.46 -22.77 -5.71
N ILE A 350 -6.01 -22.16 -6.83
CA ILE A 350 -5.40 -22.89 -7.95
C ILE A 350 -4.07 -23.51 -7.55
N SER A 351 -3.28 -22.85 -6.67
CA SER A 351 -2.01 -23.43 -6.17
C SER A 351 -2.19 -24.79 -5.51
N ALA A 352 -3.32 -25.01 -4.86
CA ALA A 352 -3.64 -26.30 -4.25
C ALA A 352 -3.90 -27.40 -5.28
N ILE A 353 -4.50 -27.04 -6.42
CA ILE A 353 -4.70 -27.96 -7.55
C ILE A 353 -3.35 -28.31 -8.17
N CYS A 354 -2.46 -27.32 -8.37
CA CYS A 354 -1.11 -27.53 -8.90
C CYS A 354 -0.33 -28.55 -8.08
N GLU A 355 -0.35 -28.43 -6.75
CA GLU A 355 0.33 -29.39 -5.85
C GLU A 355 -0.17 -30.83 -5.96
N LYS A 356 -1.39 -31.05 -6.44
CA LYS A 356 -1.99 -32.38 -6.63
C LYS A 356 -1.81 -32.92 -8.04
N THR A 357 -1.76 -32.04 -9.03
CA THR A 357 -1.72 -32.42 -10.45
C THR A 357 -0.31 -32.46 -11.03
N GLY A 358 0.65 -31.81 -10.38
CA GLY A 358 2.00 -31.67 -10.90
C GLY A 358 2.24 -30.40 -11.73
N ALA A 359 1.22 -29.54 -11.87
CA ALA A 359 1.38 -28.26 -12.53
C ALA A 359 2.20 -27.27 -11.65
N ASP A 360 2.87 -26.30 -12.26
CA ASP A 360 3.56 -25.22 -11.56
C ASP A 360 2.70 -23.94 -11.55
N ILE A 361 2.42 -23.43 -10.37
CA ILE A 361 1.60 -22.22 -10.22
C ILE A 361 2.25 -20.99 -10.83
N ALA A 362 3.57 -20.90 -10.90
CA ALA A 362 4.27 -19.78 -11.51
C ALA A 362 4.02 -19.73 -13.02
N GLU A 363 4.08 -20.87 -13.71
CA GLU A 363 3.78 -21.00 -15.15
C GLU A 363 2.31 -20.65 -15.44
N ILE A 364 1.39 -21.11 -14.58
CA ILE A 364 -0.05 -20.76 -14.71
C ILE A 364 -0.25 -19.25 -14.49
N SER A 365 0.38 -18.67 -13.48
CA SER A 365 0.28 -17.23 -13.19
C SER A 365 0.82 -16.38 -14.33
N GLU A 366 1.93 -16.78 -14.95
CA GLU A 366 2.51 -16.12 -16.12
C GLU A 366 1.58 -16.24 -17.33
N SER A 367 1.15 -17.46 -17.65
CA SER A 367 0.25 -17.74 -18.78
C SER A 367 -1.07 -16.97 -18.68
N VAL A 368 -1.76 -17.06 -17.54
CA VAL A 368 -3.03 -16.37 -17.32
C VAL A 368 -2.83 -14.86 -17.21
N GLY A 369 -1.73 -14.42 -16.56
CA GLY A 369 -1.41 -13.01 -16.39
C GLY A 369 -0.97 -12.29 -17.67
N SER A 370 -0.56 -13.03 -18.71
CA SER A 370 -0.21 -12.47 -20.02
C SER A 370 -1.44 -12.01 -20.82
N ASP A 371 -2.65 -12.50 -20.49
CA ASP A 371 -3.90 -11.98 -21.05
C ASP A 371 -4.15 -10.56 -20.51
N PRO A 372 -4.22 -9.51 -21.39
CA PRO A 372 -4.40 -8.12 -20.96
C PRO A 372 -5.73 -7.87 -20.24
N ARG A 373 -6.74 -8.73 -20.44
CA ARG A 373 -8.03 -8.65 -19.72
C ARG A 373 -7.90 -9.04 -18.26
N ILE A 374 -6.91 -9.88 -17.92
CA ILE A 374 -6.63 -10.36 -16.58
C ILE A 374 -5.46 -9.57 -15.98
N GLY A 375 -4.30 -9.53 -16.65
CA GLY A 375 -3.07 -8.88 -16.21
C GLY A 375 -2.37 -9.66 -15.06
N SER A 376 -1.07 -9.49 -14.92
CA SER A 376 -0.21 -10.27 -14.00
C SER A 376 -0.25 -9.84 -12.54
N LYS A 377 -0.72 -8.61 -12.24
CA LYS A 377 -0.68 -8.08 -10.86
C LYS A 377 -1.60 -8.87 -9.92
N PHE A 378 -1.12 -9.16 -8.71
CA PHE A 378 -1.83 -9.90 -7.65
C PHE A 378 -2.16 -11.37 -7.99
N LEU A 379 -1.44 -11.98 -8.93
CA LEU A 379 -1.54 -13.41 -9.26
C LEU A 379 -0.37 -14.24 -8.71
N GLN A 380 0.37 -13.75 -7.74
CA GLN A 380 1.42 -14.51 -7.08
C GLN A 380 0.84 -15.35 -5.94
N ALA A 381 0.97 -16.66 -6.02
CA ALA A 381 0.54 -17.56 -4.96
C ALA A 381 1.53 -17.52 -3.77
N GLY A 382 1.00 -17.77 -2.57
CA GLY A 382 1.77 -17.79 -1.33
C GLY A 382 0.92 -18.19 -0.13
N ILE A 383 1.34 -17.80 1.08
CA ILE A 383 0.59 -18.08 2.31
C ILE A 383 -0.65 -17.18 2.52
N GLY A 384 -1.00 -16.37 1.53
CA GLY A 384 -2.12 -15.45 1.60
C GLY A 384 -1.70 -14.00 1.93
N PHE A 385 -2.71 -13.14 1.98
CA PHE A 385 -2.54 -11.72 2.28
C PHE A 385 -2.71 -11.43 3.77
N GLY A 386 -2.07 -10.35 4.22
CA GLY A 386 -2.21 -9.74 5.54
C GLY A 386 -2.36 -8.23 5.43
N GLY A 387 -2.07 -7.53 6.51
CA GLY A 387 -2.18 -6.08 6.62
C GLY A 387 -3.56 -5.61 7.03
N SER A 388 -3.63 -4.42 7.57
CA SER A 388 -4.81 -3.84 8.21
C SER A 388 -5.98 -3.53 7.27
N CYS A 389 -5.78 -3.60 5.93
CA CYS A 389 -6.77 -3.10 4.97
C CYS A 389 -7.67 -4.19 4.39
N PHE A 390 -7.10 -5.25 3.79
CA PHE A 390 -7.89 -6.21 3.00
C PHE A 390 -8.96 -6.92 3.82
N ARG A 391 -8.57 -7.50 4.97
CA ARG A 391 -9.53 -8.21 5.84
C ARG A 391 -10.64 -7.30 6.32
N LYS A 392 -10.27 -6.10 6.81
CA LYS A 392 -11.21 -5.11 7.29
C LYS A 392 -12.21 -4.69 6.21
N ASP A 393 -11.73 -4.37 5.02
CA ASP A 393 -12.56 -3.83 3.93
C ASP A 393 -13.49 -4.91 3.35
N ILE A 394 -13.01 -6.16 3.22
CA ILE A 394 -13.88 -7.29 2.82
C ILE A 394 -14.93 -7.55 3.90
N SER A 395 -14.56 -7.58 5.17
CA SER A 395 -15.52 -7.78 6.27
C SER A 395 -16.59 -6.69 6.29
N SER A 396 -16.19 -5.44 6.04
CA SER A 396 -17.12 -4.31 5.91
C SER A 396 -18.04 -4.46 4.70
N LEU A 397 -17.53 -4.93 3.56
CA LEU A 397 -18.34 -5.19 2.36
C LEU A 397 -19.33 -6.33 2.58
N VAL A 398 -18.91 -7.43 3.23
CA VAL A 398 -19.77 -8.55 3.61
C VAL A 398 -20.87 -8.06 4.53
N TYR A 399 -20.54 -7.30 5.58
CA TYR A 399 -21.52 -6.77 6.51
C TYR A 399 -22.51 -5.81 5.84
N LEU A 400 -22.04 -4.96 4.92
CA LEU A 400 -22.90 -4.10 4.11
C LEU A 400 -23.89 -4.93 3.29
N ALA A 401 -23.44 -5.99 2.61
CA ALA A 401 -24.31 -6.86 1.84
C ALA A 401 -25.36 -7.56 2.72
N GLU A 402 -24.98 -8.08 3.90
CA GLU A 402 -25.89 -8.67 4.88
C GLU A 402 -26.96 -7.68 5.33
N THR A 403 -26.57 -6.42 5.65
CA THR A 403 -27.53 -5.38 6.09
C THR A 403 -28.49 -4.94 5.00
N LEU A 404 -28.16 -5.19 3.73
CA LEU A 404 -29.00 -4.93 2.57
C LEU A 404 -29.84 -6.14 2.16
N GLY A 405 -29.74 -7.28 2.87
CA GLY A 405 -30.44 -8.53 2.55
C GLY A 405 -29.92 -9.21 1.28
N LEU A 406 -28.62 -9.03 0.97
CA LEU A 406 -27.94 -9.61 -0.20
C LEU A 406 -27.02 -10.77 0.24
N ASP A 407 -27.63 -11.85 0.74
CA ASP A 407 -26.93 -12.95 1.40
C ASP A 407 -25.96 -13.69 0.47
N GLU A 408 -26.33 -13.90 -0.80
CA GLU A 408 -25.45 -14.54 -1.80
C GLU A 408 -24.21 -13.69 -2.10
N VAL A 409 -24.37 -12.36 -2.10
CA VAL A 409 -23.23 -11.42 -2.29
C VAL A 409 -22.32 -11.45 -1.06
N ALA A 410 -22.90 -11.49 0.14
CA ALA A 410 -22.16 -11.62 1.38
C ALA A 410 -21.39 -12.92 1.44
N GLU A 411 -22.00 -14.04 1.06
CA GLU A 411 -21.35 -15.34 1.00
C GLU A 411 -20.19 -15.35 0.00
N TYR A 412 -20.39 -14.84 -1.21
CA TYR A 412 -19.35 -14.76 -2.23
C TYR A 412 -18.09 -14.05 -1.70
N TRP A 413 -18.24 -12.86 -1.11
CA TRP A 413 -17.10 -12.08 -0.61
C TRP A 413 -16.49 -12.70 0.66
N SER A 414 -17.27 -13.37 1.50
CA SER A 414 -16.77 -14.07 2.69
C SER A 414 -15.82 -15.21 2.33
N GLN A 415 -16.05 -15.89 1.19
CA GLN A 415 -15.20 -16.97 0.70
C GLN A 415 -13.77 -16.49 0.38
N VAL A 416 -13.56 -15.23 0.06
CA VAL A 416 -12.22 -14.65 -0.13
C VAL A 416 -11.39 -14.77 1.16
N LEU A 417 -11.98 -14.47 2.31
CA LEU A 417 -11.34 -14.60 3.63
C LEU A 417 -11.17 -16.06 4.04
N THR A 418 -12.17 -16.88 3.77
CA THR A 418 -12.16 -18.33 4.06
C THR A 418 -11.00 -19.01 3.36
N ILE A 419 -10.83 -18.78 2.05
CA ILE A 419 -9.72 -19.34 1.26
C ILE A 419 -8.37 -18.80 1.77
N ASN A 420 -8.29 -17.52 2.14
CA ASN A 420 -7.06 -16.94 2.68
C ASN A 420 -6.60 -17.62 3.98
N SER A 421 -7.50 -17.83 4.93
CA SER A 421 -7.21 -18.53 6.20
C SER A 421 -6.93 -20.03 5.98
N TRP A 422 -7.70 -20.69 5.11
CA TRP A 422 -7.47 -22.07 4.74
C TRP A 422 -6.09 -22.30 4.12
N GLN A 423 -5.62 -21.38 3.28
CA GLN A 423 -4.30 -21.46 2.64
C GLN A 423 -3.17 -21.45 3.67
N ARG A 424 -3.24 -20.60 4.71
CA ARG A 424 -2.27 -20.56 5.81
C ARG A 424 -2.26 -21.86 6.60
N ALA A 425 -3.44 -22.29 7.03
CA ALA A 425 -3.57 -23.55 7.78
C ALA A 425 -3.09 -24.76 6.96
N ARG A 426 -3.37 -24.78 5.65
CA ARG A 426 -2.89 -25.83 4.74
C ARG A 426 -1.37 -25.84 4.65
N PHE A 427 -0.74 -24.67 4.54
CA PHE A 427 0.71 -24.55 4.48
C PHE A 427 1.35 -25.07 5.78
N ILE A 428 0.87 -24.64 6.94
CA ILE A 428 1.41 -25.10 8.23
C ILE A 428 1.19 -26.60 8.45
N ARG A 429 0.02 -27.15 8.11
CA ARG A 429 -0.20 -28.61 8.16
C ARG A 429 0.78 -29.38 7.28
N ARG A 430 1.22 -28.81 6.14
CA ARG A 430 2.27 -29.37 5.29
C ARG A 430 3.61 -29.33 6.00
N VAL A 431 3.98 -28.24 6.66
CA VAL A 431 5.21 -28.14 7.49
C VAL A 431 5.24 -29.23 8.54
N ILE A 432 4.18 -29.34 9.35
CA ILE A 432 4.07 -30.33 10.42
C ILE A 432 4.23 -31.76 9.85
N ARG A 433 3.56 -32.06 8.74
CA ARG A 433 3.62 -33.37 8.07
C ARG A 433 5.03 -33.71 7.58
N CYS A 434 5.75 -32.77 6.97
CA CYS A 434 7.13 -32.93 6.54
C CYS A 434 8.10 -33.13 7.73
N LEU A 435 7.74 -32.64 8.90
CA LEU A 435 8.46 -32.81 10.16
C LEU A 435 7.98 -34.02 10.98
N ASN A 436 7.45 -35.05 10.31
CA ASN A 436 7.00 -36.31 10.90
C ASN A 436 5.77 -36.19 11.82
N GLY A 437 4.89 -35.22 11.56
CA GLY A 437 3.63 -35.05 12.27
C GLY A 437 3.75 -34.53 13.71
N THR A 438 4.90 -34.01 14.14
CA THR A 438 5.10 -33.46 15.49
C THR A 438 6.18 -32.38 15.49
N LEU A 439 6.04 -31.37 16.32
CA LEU A 439 7.05 -30.33 16.51
C LEU A 439 7.77 -30.43 17.87
N VAL A 440 7.38 -31.36 18.72
CA VAL A 440 8.00 -31.59 20.02
C VAL A 440 9.52 -31.82 19.85
N GLY A 441 10.33 -31.08 20.62
CA GLY A 441 11.79 -31.13 20.56
C GLY A 441 12.41 -30.52 19.30
N LYS A 442 11.63 -29.81 18.48
CA LYS A 442 12.11 -29.18 17.25
C LYS A 442 12.16 -27.66 17.38
N LYS A 443 13.25 -27.08 16.89
CA LYS A 443 13.37 -25.64 16.65
C LYS A 443 12.90 -25.30 15.24
N LEU A 444 12.06 -24.28 15.12
CA LEU A 444 11.63 -23.72 13.85
C LEU A 444 12.12 -22.28 13.73
N THR A 445 12.57 -21.89 12.54
CA THR A 445 12.94 -20.49 12.27
C THR A 445 11.96 -19.88 11.30
N ILE A 446 11.44 -18.70 11.63
CA ILE A 446 10.58 -17.87 10.79
C ILE A 446 11.39 -16.72 10.26
N LEU A 447 11.48 -16.62 8.93
CA LEU A 447 12.06 -15.48 8.22
C LEU A 447 10.93 -14.61 7.66
N GLY A 448 10.82 -13.40 8.18
CA GLY A 448 9.80 -12.42 7.82
C GLY A 448 8.58 -12.48 8.74
N TYR A 449 8.39 -11.39 9.48
CA TYR A 449 7.26 -11.16 10.37
C TYR A 449 6.34 -10.04 9.91
N ALA A 450 6.87 -9.00 9.23
CA ALA A 450 6.05 -7.99 8.57
C ALA A 450 5.07 -8.62 7.58
N PHE A 451 3.89 -8.02 7.39
CA PHE A 451 2.89 -8.61 6.51
C PHE A 451 3.28 -8.61 5.02
N LYS A 452 4.23 -7.75 4.61
CA LYS A 452 4.85 -7.70 3.28
C LYS A 452 6.24 -7.05 3.34
N LYS A 453 6.99 -7.10 2.25
CA LYS A 453 8.31 -6.46 2.13
C LYS A 453 8.24 -4.93 2.17
N GLY A 454 9.34 -4.29 2.59
CA GLY A 454 9.53 -2.84 2.52
C GLY A 454 8.73 -2.04 3.54
N THR A 455 8.20 -2.69 4.58
CA THR A 455 7.48 -2.03 5.68
C THR A 455 7.77 -2.72 7.00
N SER A 456 7.71 -1.96 8.09
CA SER A 456 7.71 -2.48 9.46
C SER A 456 6.29 -2.74 10.01
N ASP A 457 5.25 -2.68 9.17
CA ASP A 457 3.89 -2.92 9.60
C ASP A 457 3.61 -4.41 9.80
N THR A 458 3.26 -4.76 11.03
CA THR A 458 3.01 -6.14 11.50
C THR A 458 1.52 -6.46 11.65
N ARG A 459 0.65 -5.45 11.47
CA ARG A 459 -0.80 -5.63 11.68
C ARG A 459 -1.40 -6.68 10.76
N GLU A 460 -2.15 -7.62 11.35
CA GLU A 460 -2.75 -8.73 10.61
C GLU A 460 -1.71 -9.54 9.79
N SER A 461 -0.48 -9.66 10.28
CA SER A 461 0.55 -10.43 9.59
C SER A 461 0.16 -11.90 9.46
N PRO A 462 0.33 -12.50 8.27
CA PRO A 462 0.15 -13.95 8.09
C PRO A 462 1.06 -14.78 9.00
N ALA A 463 2.23 -14.26 9.38
CA ALA A 463 3.17 -14.93 10.25
C ALA A 463 2.57 -15.20 11.64
N LEU A 464 1.82 -14.24 12.20
CA LEU A 464 1.19 -14.41 13.51
C LEU A 464 0.21 -15.59 13.55
N GLU A 465 -0.65 -15.72 12.52
CA GLU A 465 -1.58 -16.87 12.45
C GLU A 465 -0.83 -18.19 12.27
N CYS A 466 0.25 -18.18 11.48
CA CYS A 466 1.12 -19.35 11.34
C CYS A 466 1.77 -19.73 12.67
N ILE A 467 2.28 -18.77 13.43
CA ILE A 467 2.89 -18.99 14.75
C ILE A 467 1.87 -19.60 15.73
N LYS A 468 0.64 -19.09 15.77
CA LYS A 468 -0.42 -19.64 16.62
C LYS A 468 -0.65 -21.13 16.38
N ILE A 469 -0.76 -21.54 15.09
CA ILE A 469 -0.95 -22.95 14.74
C ILE A 469 0.28 -23.79 15.10
N LEU A 470 1.50 -23.26 14.94
CA LEU A 470 2.73 -23.95 15.29
C LEU A 470 2.87 -24.14 16.79
N LEU A 471 2.43 -23.18 17.60
CA LEU A 471 2.45 -23.26 19.07
C LEU A 471 1.56 -24.38 19.62
N GLU A 472 0.44 -24.70 18.95
CA GLU A 472 -0.45 -25.80 19.32
C GLU A 472 0.27 -27.17 19.27
N GLU A 473 1.35 -27.30 18.49
CA GLU A 473 2.16 -28.51 18.32
C GLU A 473 3.35 -28.58 19.30
N ALA A 474 3.42 -27.69 20.28
CA ALA A 474 4.44 -27.63 21.34
C ALA A 474 5.90 -27.73 20.83
N PRO A 475 6.35 -26.83 19.94
CA PRO A 475 7.73 -26.79 19.47
C PRO A 475 8.70 -26.50 20.62
N MET A 476 9.96 -26.94 20.49
CA MET A 476 11.03 -26.58 21.45
C MET A 476 11.36 -25.09 21.39
N GLU A 477 11.38 -24.52 20.18
CA GLU A 477 11.66 -23.10 19.96
C GLU A 477 11.06 -22.63 18.63
N ILE A 478 10.48 -21.43 18.63
CA ILE A 478 10.15 -20.66 17.44
C ILE A 478 11.04 -19.42 17.42
N ALA A 479 12.07 -19.44 16.57
CA ALA A 479 12.99 -18.32 16.35
C ALA A 479 12.43 -17.41 15.25
N ILE A 480 12.28 -16.10 15.52
CA ILE A 480 11.71 -15.12 14.57
C ILE A 480 12.81 -14.13 14.17
N TYR A 481 12.93 -13.87 12.87
CA TYR A 481 13.79 -12.83 12.34
C TYR A 481 13.05 -12.05 11.24
N ASP A 482 13.12 -10.72 11.31
CA ASP A 482 12.63 -9.82 10.25
C ASP A 482 13.63 -8.68 10.04
N PRO A 483 13.98 -8.32 8.78
CA PRO A 483 14.96 -7.25 8.52
C PRO A 483 14.39 -5.84 8.70
N TYR A 484 13.06 -5.66 8.70
CA TYR A 484 12.39 -4.35 8.78
C TYR A 484 11.78 -4.05 10.15
N CYS A 485 11.48 -5.09 10.93
CA CYS A 485 10.90 -4.96 12.25
C CYS A 485 11.99 -5.06 13.33
N THR A 486 11.98 -4.16 14.31
CA THR A 486 12.90 -4.27 15.42
C THR A 486 12.52 -5.44 16.33
N PRO A 487 13.49 -6.17 16.92
CA PRO A 487 13.17 -7.25 17.86
C PRO A 487 12.28 -6.81 19.01
N ALA A 488 12.49 -5.62 19.56
CA ALA A 488 11.68 -5.07 20.64
C ALA A 488 10.20 -4.89 20.24
N GLN A 489 9.95 -4.38 19.02
CA GLN A 489 8.59 -4.23 18.48
C GLN A 489 7.88 -5.58 18.35
N VAL A 490 8.55 -6.58 17.75
CA VAL A 490 7.98 -7.92 17.54
C VAL A 490 7.73 -8.61 18.89
N THR A 491 8.68 -8.51 19.83
CA THR A 491 8.53 -9.06 21.19
C THR A 491 7.33 -8.46 21.91
N SER A 492 7.22 -7.12 21.95
CA SER A 492 6.10 -6.44 22.60
C SER A 492 4.73 -6.82 21.99
N GLU A 493 4.68 -7.00 20.67
CA GLU A 493 3.47 -7.44 19.98
C GLU A 493 3.14 -8.91 20.34
N MET A 494 4.13 -9.79 20.35
CA MET A 494 3.95 -11.20 20.75
C MET A 494 3.45 -11.31 22.18
N GLU A 495 4.05 -10.57 23.12
CA GLU A 495 3.59 -10.52 24.51
C GLU A 495 2.14 -10.05 24.63
N THR A 496 1.75 -9.08 23.82
CA THR A 496 0.38 -8.54 23.82
C THR A 496 -0.64 -9.53 23.25
N LEU A 497 -0.27 -10.26 22.18
CA LEU A 497 -1.19 -11.12 21.43
C LEU A 497 -1.23 -12.58 21.86
N LEU A 498 -0.13 -13.08 22.41
CA LEU A 498 0.03 -14.48 22.83
C LEU A 498 0.19 -14.65 24.34
N GLY A 499 0.43 -13.54 25.08
CA GLY A 499 0.79 -13.57 26.49
C GLY A 499 2.32 -13.61 26.69
N LYS A 500 2.78 -13.09 27.82
CA LYS A 500 4.22 -13.09 28.17
C LYS A 500 4.78 -14.52 28.31
N GLU A 501 3.95 -15.43 28.77
CA GLU A 501 4.27 -16.86 28.95
C GLU A 501 4.62 -17.57 27.63
N ALA A 502 4.30 -16.98 26.46
CA ALA A 502 4.73 -17.53 25.18
C ALA A 502 6.21 -17.25 24.87
N MET A 503 6.77 -16.22 25.49
CA MET A 503 8.14 -15.78 25.26
C MET A 503 9.14 -16.64 26.02
N LYS A 504 10.29 -16.95 25.40
CA LYS A 504 11.34 -17.81 25.96
C LYS A 504 11.92 -17.27 27.26
N GLN A 505 12.04 -15.96 27.40
CA GLN A 505 12.47 -15.29 28.62
C GLN A 505 11.55 -15.54 29.82
N ASP A 506 10.27 -15.82 29.57
CA ASP A 506 9.23 -16.07 30.58
C ASP A 506 8.81 -17.56 30.62
N GLY A 507 9.63 -18.46 30.06
CA GLY A 507 9.43 -19.91 30.10
C GLY A 507 8.70 -20.51 28.91
N GLY A 508 8.33 -19.72 27.91
CA GLY A 508 7.74 -20.18 26.65
C GLY A 508 8.78 -20.64 25.62
N CYS A 509 8.40 -20.66 24.36
CA CYS A 509 9.26 -21.15 23.27
C CYS A 509 9.51 -20.12 22.16
N VAL A 510 8.96 -18.92 22.23
CA VAL A 510 9.13 -17.88 21.19
C VAL A 510 10.32 -16.97 21.53
N GLU A 511 11.23 -16.81 20.58
CA GLU A 511 12.38 -15.92 20.72
C GLU A 511 12.59 -15.10 19.45
N VAL A 512 12.82 -13.79 19.60
CA VAL A 512 13.04 -12.85 18.48
C VAL A 512 14.52 -12.52 18.38
N TYR A 513 15.09 -12.69 17.20
CA TYR A 513 16.51 -12.55 16.93
C TYR A 513 16.82 -11.31 16.11
N SER A 514 17.92 -10.62 16.46
CA SER A 514 18.49 -9.53 15.66
C SER A 514 19.42 -10.03 14.54
N ASN A 515 19.87 -11.30 14.61
CA ASN A 515 20.78 -11.91 13.66
C ASN A 515 20.18 -13.15 13.03
N VAL A 516 20.02 -13.15 11.70
CA VAL A 516 19.42 -14.24 10.94
C VAL A 516 20.17 -15.57 11.09
N TYR A 517 21.51 -15.54 11.13
CA TYR A 517 22.30 -16.77 11.24
C TYR A 517 22.20 -17.42 12.61
N ALA A 518 22.03 -16.62 13.67
CA ALA A 518 21.76 -17.12 15.01
C ALA A 518 20.35 -17.72 15.09
N ALA A 519 19.35 -17.06 14.49
CA ALA A 519 18.00 -17.60 14.40
C ALA A 519 17.96 -18.97 13.71
N CYS A 520 18.70 -19.13 12.60
CA CYS A 520 18.73 -20.36 11.80
C CYS A 520 19.55 -21.51 12.43
N GLU A 521 20.34 -21.23 13.47
CA GLU A 521 21.22 -22.25 14.07
C GLU A 521 20.42 -23.41 14.67
N SER A 522 20.80 -24.64 14.25
CA SER A 522 20.17 -25.89 14.72
C SER A 522 18.67 -26.00 14.47
N SER A 523 18.12 -25.26 13.48
CA SER A 523 16.72 -25.33 13.12
C SER A 523 16.39 -26.64 12.39
N SER A 524 15.30 -27.29 12.80
CA SER A 524 14.72 -28.48 12.14
C SER A 524 13.95 -28.12 10.87
N GLY A 525 13.43 -26.90 10.79
CA GLY A 525 12.73 -26.34 9.64
C GLY A 525 12.81 -24.82 9.64
N LEU A 526 12.96 -24.24 8.43
CA LEU A 526 12.98 -22.82 8.19
C LEU A 526 11.77 -22.44 7.34
N LEU A 527 10.99 -21.44 7.76
CA LEU A 527 9.80 -20.96 7.08
C LEU A 527 10.02 -19.54 6.57
N ILE A 528 9.78 -19.29 5.28
CA ILE A 528 9.80 -17.94 4.71
C ILE A 528 8.36 -17.46 4.59
N LEU A 529 7.99 -16.46 5.40
CA LEU A 529 6.62 -15.97 5.50
C LEU A 529 6.43 -14.56 4.92
N THR A 530 7.53 -13.82 4.68
CA THR A 530 7.51 -12.50 4.02
C THR A 530 8.47 -12.49 2.82
N ASP A 531 8.05 -11.87 1.71
CA ASP A 531 8.86 -11.69 0.50
C ASP A 531 9.85 -10.54 0.71
N CYS A 532 10.98 -10.80 1.38
CA CYS A 532 12.06 -9.83 1.52
C CYS A 532 13.14 -10.10 0.46
N ASP A 533 13.70 -9.03 -0.11
CA ASP A 533 14.74 -9.16 -1.14
C ASP A 533 16.03 -9.79 -0.59
N GLU A 534 16.31 -9.61 0.71
CA GLU A 534 17.40 -10.26 1.43
C GLU A 534 17.31 -11.80 1.39
N PHE A 535 16.10 -12.36 1.37
CA PHE A 535 15.88 -13.81 1.39
C PHE A 535 16.01 -14.46 0.02
N LYS A 536 16.04 -13.69 -1.05
CA LYS A 536 16.14 -14.23 -2.41
C LYS A 536 17.47 -14.88 -2.66
N THR A 537 17.46 -16.01 -3.37
CA THR A 537 18.67 -16.59 -3.89
C THR A 537 19.23 -15.72 -5.00
N SER A 538 20.50 -15.29 -4.90
CA SER A 538 21.17 -14.61 -6.00
C SER A 538 21.34 -15.61 -7.13
N SER A 539 20.49 -15.53 -8.15
CA SER A 539 20.74 -16.22 -9.40
C SER A 539 21.99 -15.62 -10.02
N GLY A 540 23.02 -16.44 -10.23
CA GLY A 540 24.27 -16.07 -10.91
C GLY A 540 24.11 -15.81 -12.40
N SER A 541 22.99 -15.26 -12.83
CA SER A 541 22.75 -14.78 -14.18
C SER A 541 22.58 -13.27 -14.14
N SER A 542 23.44 -12.57 -14.85
CA SER A 542 23.30 -11.17 -15.18
C SER A 542 21.98 -10.96 -15.93
N GLU A 543 20.87 -10.88 -15.22
CA GLU A 543 19.67 -10.32 -15.81
C GLU A 543 19.92 -8.84 -16.02
N LYS A 544 20.09 -8.50 -17.29
CA LYS A 544 19.99 -7.12 -17.75
C LYS A 544 18.68 -6.57 -17.18
N PRO A 545 18.67 -5.38 -16.55
CA PRO A 545 17.43 -4.80 -16.07
C PRO A 545 16.47 -4.73 -17.26
N PHE A 546 15.28 -5.28 -17.06
CA PHE A 546 14.18 -5.20 -18.01
C PHE A 546 13.95 -3.73 -18.30
N ARG A 547 14.44 -3.30 -19.46
CA ARG A 547 14.19 -1.98 -19.98
C ARG A 547 12.72 -1.96 -20.39
N GLU A 548 11.84 -1.55 -19.48
CA GLU A 548 10.55 -1.02 -19.90
C GLU A 548 10.83 0.09 -20.91
N SER A 549 10.55 -0.21 -22.17
CA SER A 549 10.52 0.81 -23.21
C SER A 549 9.34 1.74 -22.91
N ARG A 550 9.59 2.75 -22.05
CA ARG A 550 8.69 3.88 -21.93
C ARG A 550 8.68 4.59 -23.28
N LYS A 551 7.62 4.36 -24.05
CA LYS A 551 7.25 5.30 -25.10
C LYS A 551 6.92 6.61 -24.39
N CYS A 552 7.87 7.53 -24.39
CA CYS A 552 7.60 8.94 -24.08
C CYS A 552 6.61 9.45 -25.13
N THR A 553 5.34 9.58 -24.73
CA THR A 553 4.43 10.46 -25.44
C THR A 553 4.85 11.89 -25.11
N SER A 554 5.05 12.67 -26.16
CA SER A 554 5.45 14.08 -26.13
C SER A 554 4.65 14.89 -25.10
N MET A 555 5.36 15.49 -24.13
CA MET A 555 4.77 16.51 -23.25
C MET A 555 4.84 17.87 -23.95
N ASP A 556 3.70 18.54 -24.07
CA ASP A 556 3.61 19.94 -24.47
C ASP A 556 4.36 20.85 -23.47
N PRO A 557 5.20 21.75 -23.94
CA PRO A 557 5.87 22.72 -23.06
C PRO A 557 4.85 23.78 -22.61
N ARG A 558 4.48 23.78 -21.32
CA ARG A 558 3.72 24.88 -20.73
C ARG A 558 4.68 25.95 -20.17
N PRO A 559 4.33 27.25 -20.32
CA PRO A 559 5.15 28.30 -19.75
C PRO A 559 5.04 28.31 -18.22
N PHE A 560 6.18 28.18 -17.55
CA PHE A 560 6.32 28.18 -16.12
C PHE A 560 6.19 29.57 -15.52
N MET A 561 5.23 29.75 -14.62
CA MET A 561 5.25 30.70 -13.52
C MET A 561 4.49 30.09 -12.35
N SER A 562 5.12 29.20 -11.59
CA SER A 562 4.57 28.74 -10.31
C SER A 562 5.70 28.33 -9.36
N LEU A 563 5.45 28.54 -8.08
CA LEU A 563 6.26 28.07 -6.94
C LEU A 563 6.17 26.55 -6.75
N GLU A 564 5.73 25.82 -7.75
CA GLU A 564 5.59 24.36 -7.73
C GLU A 564 6.95 23.67 -7.82
N PRO A 565 7.11 22.44 -7.30
CA PRO A 565 8.33 21.67 -7.50
C PRO A 565 8.68 21.59 -8.97
N THR A 566 9.91 21.91 -9.30
CA THR A 566 10.36 21.88 -10.67
C THR A 566 10.43 20.42 -11.18
N GLU A 567 10.35 20.23 -12.48
CA GLU A 567 10.50 18.90 -13.09
C GLU A 567 11.82 18.25 -12.68
N SER A 568 12.89 19.02 -12.51
CA SER A 568 14.18 18.54 -12.02
C SER A 568 14.15 18.09 -10.56
N GLU A 569 13.36 18.72 -9.68
CA GLU A 569 13.15 18.24 -8.30
C GLU A 569 12.37 16.91 -8.28
N LEU A 570 11.34 16.81 -9.10
CA LEU A 570 10.56 15.56 -9.24
C LEU A 570 11.41 14.45 -9.85
N LEU A 571 12.23 14.73 -10.84
CA LEU A 571 13.17 13.76 -11.43
C LEU A 571 14.25 13.33 -10.43
N ALA A 572 14.80 14.28 -9.65
CA ALA A 572 15.77 13.98 -8.61
C ALA A 572 15.15 13.15 -7.49
N LEU A 573 13.92 13.45 -7.07
CA LEU A 573 13.18 12.67 -6.09
C LEU A 573 12.86 11.27 -6.62
N ASN A 574 12.38 11.12 -7.86
CA ASN A 574 12.13 9.82 -8.47
C ASN A 574 13.42 8.99 -8.59
N LYS A 575 14.54 9.61 -8.97
CA LYS A 575 15.84 8.96 -9.03
C LYS A 575 16.32 8.51 -7.64
N TYR A 576 16.10 9.36 -6.64
CA TYR A 576 16.36 9.04 -5.24
C TYR A 576 15.49 7.86 -4.76
N LEU A 577 14.18 7.89 -4.99
CA LEU A 577 13.28 6.81 -4.64
C LEU A 577 13.65 5.49 -5.34
N ALA A 578 14.10 5.55 -6.59
CA ALA A 578 14.57 4.38 -7.34
C ALA A 578 15.92 3.84 -6.83
N SER A 579 16.76 4.68 -6.22
CA SER A 579 18.07 4.30 -5.68
C SER A 579 18.01 3.74 -4.26
N ILE A 580 16.90 3.88 -3.55
CA ILE A 580 16.73 3.38 -2.17
C ILE A 580 16.45 1.87 -2.21
N SER A 581 17.50 1.11 -2.49
CA SER A 581 17.53 -0.35 -2.24
C SER A 581 18.24 -0.68 -0.92
N ILE A 582 18.74 0.33 -0.18
CA ILE A 582 19.60 0.14 0.99
C ILE A 582 19.13 1.11 2.09
N PRO A 583 18.74 0.63 3.28
CA PRO A 583 18.53 1.50 4.42
C PRO A 583 19.89 2.04 4.88
N SER A 584 20.24 3.24 4.47
CA SER A 584 21.31 4.00 5.09
C SER A 584 20.72 4.81 6.26
N THR A 585 21.41 4.86 7.39
CA THR A 585 21.03 5.59 8.59
C THR A 585 21.04 7.13 8.42
N SER A 586 21.38 7.61 7.23
CA SER A 586 21.23 9.00 6.81
C SER A 586 20.77 9.00 5.36
N THR A 587 19.55 9.46 5.10
CA THR A 587 19.06 9.65 3.74
C THR A 587 19.84 10.77 3.07
N PRO A 588 20.59 10.52 1.98
CA PRO A 588 21.33 11.57 1.32
C PRO A 588 20.35 12.60 0.75
N ASP A 589 20.61 13.87 0.99
CA ASP A 589 19.90 14.98 0.33
C ASP A 589 20.31 15.04 -1.15
N PRO A 590 19.45 14.62 -2.11
CA PRO A 590 19.84 14.50 -3.52
C PRO A 590 20.17 15.84 -4.19
N LEU A 591 19.73 16.95 -3.58
CA LEU A 591 19.92 18.31 -4.09
C LEU A 591 20.64 19.22 -3.11
N GLN A 592 21.09 18.74 -1.96
CA GLN A 592 21.71 19.50 -0.88
C GLN A 592 20.84 20.68 -0.38
N ARG A 593 19.54 20.51 -0.43
CA ARG A 593 18.56 21.55 -0.09
C ARG A 593 18.14 21.57 1.37
N LEU A 594 18.20 20.43 2.04
CA LEU A 594 17.69 20.28 3.40
C LEU A 594 18.51 21.15 4.39
N HIS A 595 17.82 21.77 5.32
CA HIS A 595 18.44 22.37 6.48
C HIS A 595 19.03 21.28 7.39
N PRO A 596 20.02 21.57 8.26
CA PRO A 596 20.44 20.63 9.29
C PRO A 596 19.23 20.12 10.06
N GLU A 597 19.26 18.85 10.40
CA GLU A 597 18.17 18.24 11.15
C GLU A 597 18.08 18.88 12.55
N PRO A 598 16.88 19.27 13.01
CA PRO A 598 16.73 19.85 14.33
C PRO A 598 17.07 18.82 15.41
N ASP A 599 17.76 19.26 16.44
CA ASP A 599 18.08 18.40 17.58
C ASP A 599 16.80 17.98 18.31
N CYS A 600 16.77 16.74 18.73
CA CYS A 600 15.68 16.26 19.58
C CYS A 600 15.72 16.95 20.96
N PRO A 601 14.57 17.11 21.62
CA PRO A 601 14.51 17.56 23.00
C PRO A 601 15.43 16.71 23.90
N VAL A 602 16.05 17.36 24.91
CA VAL A 602 16.86 16.66 25.91
C VAL A 602 16.01 15.57 26.57
N GLY A 603 16.50 14.33 26.57
CA GLY A 603 15.78 13.19 27.14
C GLY A 603 14.80 12.51 26.16
N CYS A 604 14.92 12.73 24.86
CA CYS A 604 14.18 11.96 23.85
C CYS A 604 14.41 10.45 24.07
N ALA A 605 13.35 9.71 24.33
CA ALA A 605 13.42 8.28 24.64
C ALA A 605 14.10 7.48 23.52
N GLU A 606 13.76 7.79 22.27
CA GLU A 606 14.29 7.10 21.09
C GLU A 606 15.78 7.41 20.86
N CYS A 607 16.24 8.63 21.17
CA CYS A 607 17.68 8.96 21.16
C CYS A 607 18.42 8.23 22.29
N CYS A 608 17.81 8.09 23.46
CA CYS A 608 18.39 7.38 24.58
C CYS A 608 18.49 5.88 24.32
N GLU A 609 17.47 5.26 23.74
CA GLU A 609 17.47 3.86 23.33
C GLU A 609 18.51 3.58 22.24
N ALA A 610 18.60 4.44 21.21
CA ALA A 610 19.62 4.33 20.18
C ALA A 610 21.04 4.45 20.75
N ALA A 611 21.28 5.35 21.71
CA ALA A 611 22.56 5.50 22.37
C ALA A 611 22.90 4.27 23.26
N GLN A 612 21.91 3.64 23.89
CA GLN A 612 22.12 2.41 24.68
C GLN A 612 22.43 1.23 23.75
N MET A 613 21.78 1.11 22.59
CA MET A 613 22.09 0.08 21.59
C MET A 613 23.50 0.24 21.00
N ILE A 614 23.96 1.47 20.76
CA ILE A 614 25.32 1.72 20.27
C ILE A 614 26.38 1.33 21.32
N ASN A 615 26.09 1.51 22.62
CA ASN A 615 27.01 1.15 23.71
C ASN A 615 27.03 -0.34 24.03
N SER A 616 25.97 -1.09 23.68
CA SER A 616 25.91 -2.55 23.86
C SER A 616 26.52 -3.36 22.72
N ASP A 617 26.66 -2.77 21.53
CA ASP A 617 27.08 -3.45 20.29
C ASP A 617 28.40 -2.92 19.70
N SER A 618 29.43 -2.71 20.53
CA SER A 618 30.77 -2.37 20.01
C SER A 618 31.47 -3.53 19.26
N SER A 619 30.83 -4.69 19.09
CA SER A 619 31.36 -5.83 18.34
C SER A 619 30.41 -6.53 17.38
N ALA A 620 29.16 -6.11 17.26
CA ALA A 620 28.20 -6.70 16.32
C ALA A 620 28.16 -5.89 15.03
N ASN A 621 28.91 -6.33 14.08
CA ASN A 621 28.80 -6.24 12.63
C ASN A 621 27.69 -5.30 12.10
N LYS A 622 28.11 -4.12 11.62
CA LYS A 622 27.35 -3.29 10.66
C LYS A 622 27.19 -4.05 9.33
N ASN A 623 26.47 -5.16 9.33
CA ASN A 623 26.06 -5.83 8.11
C ASN A 623 24.78 -5.17 7.66
N GLY A 624 24.94 -4.25 6.70
CA GLY A 624 23.88 -3.46 6.11
C GLY A 624 22.70 -4.30 5.63
N ALA A 625 21.50 -3.89 6.00
CA ALA A 625 20.28 -4.30 5.33
C ALA A 625 20.45 -4.11 3.82
N GLY A 626 20.21 -5.19 3.04
CA GLY A 626 20.32 -5.18 1.57
C GLY A 626 21.29 -6.17 0.97
N ARG A 627 22.06 -6.92 1.76
CA ARG A 627 22.93 -7.98 1.22
C ARG A 627 22.17 -9.31 1.26
N ALA A 628 22.08 -9.98 0.09
CA ALA A 628 21.48 -11.32 0.01
C ALA A 628 22.11 -12.28 1.03
N LEU A 629 21.27 -13.12 1.65
CA LEU A 629 21.70 -14.10 2.64
C LEU A 629 22.68 -15.11 2.04
N ASP A 630 23.67 -15.50 2.83
CA ASP A 630 24.52 -16.64 2.53
C ASP A 630 23.80 -17.96 2.84
N TRP A 631 23.12 -18.48 1.83
CA TRP A 631 22.36 -19.74 1.92
C TRP A 631 23.25 -20.95 2.17
N ASN A 632 24.55 -20.95 1.78
CA ASN A 632 25.50 -22.00 2.13
C ASN A 632 25.69 -22.07 3.64
N ARG A 633 25.87 -20.90 4.27
CA ARG A 633 26.06 -20.79 5.72
C ARG A 633 24.80 -21.23 6.47
N ILE A 634 23.60 -20.86 5.99
CA ILE A 634 22.32 -21.27 6.57
C ILE A 634 22.15 -22.78 6.44
N ALA A 635 22.26 -23.32 5.22
CA ALA A 635 22.11 -24.74 4.96
C ALA A 635 23.10 -25.62 5.74
N TYR A 636 24.33 -25.12 6.01
CA TYR A 636 25.29 -25.83 6.85
C TYR A 636 24.81 -25.95 8.31
N ARG A 637 24.12 -24.94 8.84
CA ARG A 637 23.67 -24.86 10.23
C ARG A 637 22.33 -25.55 10.50
N LEU A 638 21.55 -25.85 9.46
CA LEU A 638 20.26 -26.54 9.62
C LEU A 638 20.44 -27.99 10.04
N GLN A 639 19.55 -28.48 10.89
CA GLN A 639 19.47 -29.89 11.22
C GLN A 639 19.03 -30.73 10.01
N LYS A 640 19.62 -31.90 9.87
CA LYS A 640 19.19 -32.84 8.83
C LYS A 640 17.77 -33.35 9.13
N PRO A 641 16.91 -33.43 8.11
CA PRO A 641 17.17 -33.42 6.68
C PRO A 641 17.15 -32.03 5.99
N LYS A 642 17.36 -30.93 6.69
CA LYS A 642 17.46 -29.55 6.18
C LYS A 642 16.22 -29.09 5.43
N TRP A 643 15.10 -28.99 6.16
CA TRP A 643 13.85 -28.52 5.59
C TRP A 643 13.80 -27.01 5.46
N ILE A 644 13.41 -26.51 4.29
CA ILE A 644 13.00 -25.11 4.07
C ILE A 644 11.60 -25.10 3.44
N PHE A 645 10.73 -24.29 3.99
CA PHE A 645 9.34 -24.11 3.56
C PHE A 645 9.17 -22.69 3.03
N ASP A 646 9.09 -22.56 1.72
CA ASP A 646 8.98 -21.27 1.05
C ASP A 646 7.51 -20.92 0.81
N GLY A 647 6.97 -20.08 1.69
CA GLY A 647 5.61 -19.58 1.61
C GLY A 647 5.41 -18.44 0.62
N ARG A 648 6.47 -17.97 -0.05
CA ARG A 648 6.43 -16.79 -0.93
C ARG A 648 7.00 -17.01 -2.33
N GLY A 649 7.63 -18.16 -2.58
CA GLY A 649 8.23 -18.47 -3.87
C GLY A 649 9.47 -17.64 -4.19
N VAL A 650 10.29 -17.34 -3.17
CA VAL A 650 11.48 -16.48 -3.31
C VAL A 650 12.78 -17.26 -3.55
N LEU A 651 12.75 -18.56 -3.31
CA LEU A 651 13.93 -19.43 -3.45
C LEU A 651 13.95 -20.16 -4.79
N ASP A 652 15.16 -20.26 -5.38
CA ASP A 652 15.38 -21.09 -6.56
C ASP A 652 15.55 -22.57 -6.14
N PRO A 653 14.67 -23.48 -6.60
CA PRO A 653 14.74 -24.90 -6.24
C PRO A 653 16.07 -25.55 -6.62
N LYS A 654 16.68 -25.17 -7.75
CA LYS A 654 17.96 -25.75 -8.21
C LYS A 654 19.11 -25.38 -7.29
N VAL A 655 19.14 -24.13 -6.83
CA VAL A 655 20.13 -23.66 -5.86
C VAL A 655 19.99 -24.41 -4.55
N MET A 656 18.75 -24.57 -4.04
CA MET A 656 18.49 -25.27 -2.79
C MET A 656 18.82 -26.76 -2.85
N ASP A 657 18.51 -27.44 -3.97
CA ASP A 657 18.87 -28.83 -4.17
C ASP A 657 20.40 -29.03 -4.18
N GLY A 658 21.16 -28.10 -4.83
CA GLY A 658 22.61 -28.08 -4.81
C GLY A 658 23.22 -27.93 -3.40
N LEU A 659 22.50 -27.33 -2.45
CA LEU A 659 22.87 -27.22 -1.04
C LEU A 659 22.42 -28.42 -0.17
N GLY A 660 21.77 -29.41 -0.78
CA GLY A 660 21.18 -30.56 -0.11
C GLY A 660 19.99 -30.19 0.79
N VAL A 661 19.28 -29.12 0.48
CA VAL A 661 18.11 -28.63 1.18
C VAL A 661 16.84 -29.27 0.59
N ARG A 662 15.92 -29.72 1.44
CA ARG A 662 14.59 -30.14 1.07
C ARG A 662 13.66 -28.94 1.03
N LEU A 663 13.41 -28.44 -0.18
CA LEU A 663 12.57 -27.28 -0.39
C LEU A 663 11.12 -27.68 -0.64
N GLU A 664 10.20 -27.10 0.13
CA GLU A 664 8.73 -27.16 -0.09
C GLU A 664 8.21 -25.76 -0.39
N SER A 665 7.64 -25.54 -1.57
CA SER A 665 7.10 -24.25 -1.99
C SER A 665 5.60 -24.35 -2.24
N VAL A 666 4.90 -23.24 -2.03
CA VAL A 666 3.47 -23.13 -2.35
C VAL A 666 3.25 -23.29 -3.86
N GLY A 667 2.27 -24.12 -4.25
CA GLY A 667 1.86 -24.30 -5.65
C GLY A 667 2.83 -25.10 -6.51
N LYS A 668 3.77 -25.81 -5.88
CA LYS A 668 4.68 -26.76 -6.54
C LYS A 668 4.54 -28.15 -5.93
N VAL A 669 4.83 -29.17 -6.73
CA VAL A 669 4.84 -30.56 -6.25
C VAL A 669 5.88 -30.70 -5.16
N GLY A 670 5.49 -31.30 -4.03
CA GLY A 670 6.37 -31.50 -2.90
C GLY A 670 7.54 -32.44 -3.20
N TRP A 671 8.65 -32.23 -2.48
CA TRP A 671 9.88 -33.02 -2.61
C TRP A 671 9.70 -34.55 -2.55
N GLY A 672 8.70 -35.01 -1.78
CA GLY A 672 8.40 -36.45 -1.65
C GLY A 672 7.68 -37.06 -2.85
N VAL A 673 7.03 -36.29 -3.70
CA VAL A 673 6.24 -36.74 -4.86
C VAL A 673 7.12 -36.81 -6.13
N MET A 674 8.16 -36.01 -6.23
CA MET A 674 9.07 -36.00 -7.40
C MET A 674 10.01 -37.22 -7.50
N ARG A 675 10.02 -38.13 -6.53
CA ARG A 675 10.93 -39.29 -6.47
C ARG A 675 10.24 -40.65 -6.62
N VAL A 676 8.97 -40.66 -7.04
CA VAL A 676 8.26 -41.91 -7.38
C VAL A 676 8.35 -42.15 -8.86
#